data_6c88b78ae4ef3ee9b16955597f14f7f7
#
_entry.id   6c88b78ae4ef3ee9b16955597f14f7f7
#
_cell.length_a   1.000
_cell.length_b   1.000
_cell.length_c   1.000
_cell.angle_alpha   90.00
_cell.angle_beta   90.00
_cell.angle_gamma   90.00
#
_symmetry.space_group_name_H-M   'P 1'
#
loop_
_entity.id
_entity.type
_entity.pdbx_description
1 polymer ?
#
loop_
_entity_poly.entity_id
_entity_poly.type
_entity_poly.pdbx_seq_one_letter_code
_entity_poly.pdbx_strand_id
1 'polypeptide(L)'
;MTTTTLAVLVPLLPFLGAAAGLLLGRTAPSFVRPLAVLPAAAALVLAALVAVRQGGGLAVEAHTELTPTGSVPIDLALDVDGFAALVAVLVAFVATCVQVYSTGYLRDDPRYSSYAALVSLFTSAMLLVVYSGDLIVLLVGWEVMGICSYFLVGHYWETPEARAASLKAFLVTKLGDVPFLIGLFALGTAAGSFDIPRVLSAVADGRVQHPTVVALLLLAGVAGKSAQFPLHTWLPDAMAGPTPVSALIHAATMVAAGVYFVARLLPLFEASRAAMVVLAVMAAVTMTGSGLAALAQDDIKRVLAYSTIGQLGYMTGALAVGDRGAAVFHLLAHGAFKALLFLAAGVIIHAAGTNSLAAMSRMSHLRDRVPDAYWTMTVALLALAAIPPFSGFFSKESVLGAAEHVATGHTAQAPGAAGWLVLVAGLLTALLTAAYATRLWLLAFRGRGAEVPDHGRQPLTMTVVLWVLAVPSLAFGGLTYRSLPGWFDGRDLTPTLLTSILGTGLSVVGGLLAYGAWQRTTALAARFPLGAVAAHPEGDAGLVEAEAIAGHEPAYGDIARAPDPADPGRLLLGPLHRHAAAGFHLDAVYSALFVRPVQAGASLVRFLDREVVDTYVRGAAALPRLLGAAVRRAQTGNVQTYVSALLAGTVVLAVAVLLVATGA
;
A
#
# COMPACT_ATOMS: atom_id res chain seq x y z
N MET A 1 28.71 23.69 1.84
CA MET A 1 28.14 22.46 2.44
C MET A 1 28.68 21.26 1.69
N THR A 2 29.12 20.22 2.40
CA THR A 2 29.56 18.95 1.80
C THR A 2 28.34 18.19 1.25
N THR A 3 28.57 17.24 0.35
CA THR A 3 27.48 16.38 -0.18
C THR A 3 26.84 15.57 0.94
N THR A 4 27.62 15.08 1.89
CA THR A 4 27.14 14.40 3.11
C THR A 4 26.19 15.28 3.92
N THR A 5 26.55 16.55 4.16
CA THR A 5 25.66 17.47 4.89
C THR A 5 24.34 17.66 4.15
N LEU A 6 24.37 17.80 2.82
CA LEU A 6 23.15 17.89 2.01
C LEU A 6 22.31 16.62 2.14
N ALA A 7 22.94 15.44 2.06
CA ALA A 7 22.26 14.15 2.17
C ALA A 7 21.54 13.96 3.52
N VAL A 8 22.17 14.38 4.64
CA VAL A 8 21.51 14.36 5.97
C VAL A 8 20.30 15.26 6.03
N LEU A 9 20.37 16.45 5.41
CA LEU A 9 19.26 17.41 5.41
C LEU A 9 18.05 16.93 4.59
N VAL A 10 18.24 16.08 3.60
CA VAL A 10 17.14 15.60 2.73
C VAL A 10 16.03 14.91 3.53
N PRO A 11 16.25 13.90 4.36
CA PRO A 11 15.21 13.32 5.22
C PRO A 11 14.86 14.21 6.42
N LEU A 12 15.80 15.02 6.93
CA LEU A 12 15.62 15.81 8.12
C LEU A 12 14.62 16.98 7.93
N LEU A 13 14.63 17.65 6.76
CA LEU A 13 13.75 18.79 6.53
C LEU A 13 12.26 18.43 6.56
N PRO A 14 11.77 17.38 5.88
CA PRO A 14 10.37 16.97 6.02
C PRO A 14 10.04 16.52 7.44
N PHE A 15 10.97 15.89 8.17
CA PHE A 15 10.79 15.55 9.59
C PHE A 15 10.55 16.79 10.45
N LEU A 16 11.39 17.81 10.31
CA LEU A 16 11.23 19.08 11.04
C LEU A 16 9.94 19.80 10.64
N GLY A 17 9.57 19.73 9.36
CA GLY A 17 8.28 20.24 8.87
C GLY A 17 7.08 19.54 9.51
N ALA A 18 7.15 18.20 9.67
CA ALA A 18 6.14 17.42 10.35
C ALA A 18 6.03 17.81 11.84
N ALA A 19 7.15 17.86 12.55
CA ALA A 19 7.19 18.26 13.96
C ALA A 19 6.64 19.66 14.17
N ALA A 20 7.09 20.64 13.36
CA ALA A 20 6.59 22.02 13.41
C ALA A 20 5.09 22.10 13.10
N GLY A 21 4.61 21.35 12.08
CA GLY A 21 3.20 21.29 11.71
C GLY A 21 2.31 20.73 12.82
N LEU A 22 2.76 19.71 13.54
CA LEU A 22 2.04 19.16 14.70
C LEU A 22 2.02 20.12 15.89
N LEU A 23 3.15 20.75 16.21
CA LEU A 23 3.28 21.64 17.36
C LEU A 23 2.54 22.97 17.14
N LEU A 24 2.66 23.56 15.94
CA LEU A 24 2.11 24.87 15.63
C LEU A 24 0.71 24.83 14.98
N GLY A 25 0.24 23.66 14.56
CA GLY A 25 -0.99 23.52 13.79
C GLY A 25 -2.25 24.06 14.49
N ARG A 26 -2.30 23.98 15.83
CA ARG A 26 -3.41 24.53 16.64
C ARG A 26 -3.26 26.01 16.95
N THR A 27 -2.03 26.49 17.13
CA THR A 27 -1.73 27.87 17.56
C THR A 27 -1.58 28.83 16.39
N ALA A 28 -1.11 28.35 15.24
CA ALA A 28 -0.84 29.15 14.04
C ALA A 28 -1.31 28.43 12.75
N PRO A 29 -2.61 28.22 12.56
CA PRO A 29 -3.14 27.42 11.44
C PRO A 29 -2.80 27.98 10.06
N SER A 30 -2.57 29.30 9.93
CA SER A 30 -2.14 29.94 8.68
C SER A 30 -0.75 29.50 8.21
N PHE A 31 0.12 29.05 9.11
CA PHE A 31 1.47 28.57 8.79
C PHE A 31 1.53 27.08 8.42
N VAL A 32 0.44 26.33 8.62
CA VAL A 32 0.45 24.87 8.35
C VAL A 32 0.74 24.57 6.88
N ARG A 33 0.13 25.30 5.94
CA ARG A 33 0.35 25.10 4.50
C ARG A 33 1.80 25.39 4.09
N PRO A 34 2.41 26.51 4.43
CA PRO A 34 3.84 26.74 4.19
C PRO A 34 4.74 25.68 4.85
N LEU A 35 4.44 25.27 6.10
CA LEU A 35 5.21 24.23 6.81
C LEU A 35 5.08 22.84 6.18
N ALA A 36 4.01 22.56 5.45
CA ALA A 36 3.86 21.34 4.69
C ALA A 36 4.65 21.37 3.38
N VAL A 37 4.55 22.46 2.62
CA VAL A 37 5.09 22.56 1.26
C VAL A 37 6.58 22.89 1.25
N LEU A 38 7.03 23.89 2.01
CA LEU A 38 8.40 24.42 1.91
C LEU A 38 9.47 23.38 2.30
N PRO A 39 9.34 22.60 3.40
CA PRO A 39 10.33 21.57 3.73
C PRO A 39 10.40 20.47 2.68
N ALA A 40 9.26 20.06 2.10
CA ALA A 40 9.23 19.07 1.03
C ALA A 40 9.90 19.58 -0.24
N ALA A 41 9.61 20.82 -0.65
CA ALA A 41 10.26 21.46 -1.78
C ALA A 41 11.76 21.68 -1.55
N ALA A 42 12.17 22.08 -0.34
CA ALA A 42 13.59 22.19 0.01
C ALA A 42 14.30 20.83 -0.04
N ALA A 43 13.67 19.76 0.47
CA ALA A 43 14.19 18.41 0.36
C ALA A 43 14.34 17.97 -1.10
N LEU A 44 13.41 18.33 -2.00
CA LEU A 44 13.52 18.07 -3.44
C LEU A 44 14.75 18.78 -4.04
N VAL A 45 14.93 20.05 -3.75
CA VAL A 45 16.10 20.82 -4.25
C VAL A 45 17.40 20.21 -3.74
N LEU A 46 17.47 19.84 -2.46
CA LEU A 46 18.66 19.20 -1.89
C LEU A 46 18.90 17.80 -2.45
N ALA A 47 17.86 16.97 -2.63
CA ALA A 47 17.99 15.67 -3.26
C ALA A 47 18.49 15.77 -4.70
N ALA A 48 17.98 16.75 -5.46
CA ALA A 48 18.49 17.02 -6.82
C ALA A 48 19.95 17.47 -6.81
N LEU A 49 20.36 18.32 -5.86
CA LEU A 49 21.77 18.72 -5.70
C LEU A 49 22.67 17.54 -5.31
N VAL A 50 22.21 16.66 -4.43
CA VAL A 50 22.92 15.41 -4.08
C VAL A 50 23.08 14.54 -5.32
N ALA A 51 21.99 14.33 -6.08
CA ALA A 51 22.04 13.54 -7.31
C ALA A 51 23.03 14.12 -8.33
N VAL A 52 22.98 15.43 -8.60
CA VAL A 52 23.92 16.10 -9.53
C VAL A 52 25.37 15.94 -9.07
N ARG A 53 25.65 16.05 -7.77
CA ARG A 53 27.03 15.91 -7.25
C ARG A 53 27.51 14.47 -7.21
N GLN A 54 26.59 13.52 -6.97
CA GLN A 54 26.89 12.10 -7.02
C GLN A 54 27.17 11.64 -8.47
N GLY A 55 26.38 12.12 -9.45
CA GLY A 55 26.67 12.03 -10.90
C GLY A 55 26.83 10.62 -11.45
N GLY A 56 26.33 9.57 -10.77
CA GLY A 56 26.56 8.16 -11.12
C GLY A 56 27.98 7.66 -10.76
N GLY A 57 28.74 8.43 -9.95
CA GLY A 57 30.07 8.05 -9.46
C GLY A 57 30.03 7.20 -8.19
N LEU A 58 31.09 7.31 -7.37
CA LEU A 58 31.19 6.58 -6.10
C LEU A 58 30.09 7.00 -5.13
N ALA A 59 29.63 6.03 -4.33
CA ALA A 59 28.63 6.29 -3.29
C ALA A 59 29.11 7.36 -2.29
N VAL A 60 28.18 8.17 -1.80
CA VAL A 60 28.43 9.10 -0.69
C VAL A 60 28.18 8.36 0.60
N GLU A 61 29.25 7.96 1.25
CA GLU A 61 29.22 7.21 2.51
C GLU A 61 29.53 8.12 3.69
N ALA A 62 28.84 7.91 4.80
CA ALA A 62 29.15 8.48 6.11
C ALA A 62 28.56 7.58 7.19
N HIS A 63 29.29 7.38 8.28
CA HIS A 63 28.82 6.61 9.41
C HIS A 63 29.21 7.27 10.73
N THR A 64 28.34 7.11 11.71
CA THR A 64 28.55 7.53 13.09
C THR A 64 27.95 6.46 13.98
N GLU A 65 28.72 5.93 14.90
CA GLU A 65 28.26 4.93 15.88
C GLU A 65 27.10 5.53 16.70
N LEU A 66 25.94 4.86 16.67
CA LEU A 66 24.75 5.30 17.40
C LEU A 66 24.75 4.74 18.83
N THR A 67 25.03 3.45 18.98
CA THR A 67 25.09 2.78 20.26
C THR A 67 26.13 1.67 20.25
N PRO A 68 27.04 1.60 21.22
CA PRO A 68 27.89 0.44 21.41
C PRO A 68 27.04 -0.72 21.95
N THR A 69 26.34 -1.45 21.10
CA THR A 69 25.43 -2.53 21.49
C THR A 69 26.15 -3.88 21.41
N GLY A 70 26.90 -4.24 22.44
CA GLY A 70 27.39 -5.61 22.63
C GLY A 70 28.15 -6.18 21.42
N SER A 71 27.63 -7.23 20.77
CA SER A 71 28.33 -7.98 19.74
C SER A 71 28.19 -7.42 18.30
N VAL A 72 27.13 -6.65 18.00
CA VAL A 72 26.88 -6.08 16.67
C VAL A 72 26.53 -4.61 16.81
N PRO A 73 27.39 -3.69 16.34
CA PRO A 73 27.14 -2.25 16.41
C PRO A 73 26.00 -1.82 15.48
N ILE A 74 25.25 -0.79 15.89
CA ILE A 74 24.27 -0.08 15.07
C ILE A 74 24.85 1.29 14.75
N ASP A 75 24.97 1.59 13.47
CA ASP A 75 25.55 2.83 12.99
C ASP A 75 24.46 3.73 12.36
N LEU A 76 24.51 5.02 12.65
CA LEU A 76 23.80 6.00 11.83
C LEU A 76 24.63 6.17 10.55
N ALA A 77 24.36 5.32 9.56
CA ALA A 77 25.10 5.28 8.32
C ALA A 77 24.27 5.81 7.13
N LEU A 78 24.94 6.55 6.26
CA LEU A 78 24.45 6.96 4.94
C LEU A 78 25.21 6.17 3.88
N ASP A 79 24.47 5.71 2.87
CA ASP A 79 25.04 5.08 1.68
C ASP A 79 24.20 5.50 0.46
N VAL A 80 24.63 6.56 -0.22
CA VAL A 80 23.91 7.19 -1.32
C VAL A 80 24.66 6.95 -2.61
N ASP A 81 24.30 5.87 -3.29
CA ASP A 81 24.75 5.56 -4.65
C ASP A 81 23.84 6.21 -5.72
N GLY A 82 24.10 5.90 -6.99
CA GLY A 82 23.37 6.51 -8.10
C GLY A 82 21.86 6.25 -8.05
N PHE A 83 21.45 5.00 -7.81
CA PHE A 83 20.02 4.70 -7.80
C PHE A 83 19.32 5.25 -6.55
N ALA A 84 19.98 5.26 -5.38
CA ALA A 84 19.44 5.89 -4.18
C ALA A 84 19.22 7.39 -4.39
N ALA A 85 20.17 8.08 -5.00
CA ALA A 85 20.07 9.49 -5.32
C ALA A 85 18.85 9.78 -6.22
N LEU A 86 18.64 8.99 -7.29
CA LEU A 86 17.50 9.16 -8.21
C LEU A 86 16.16 8.83 -7.55
N VAL A 87 16.09 7.77 -6.75
CA VAL A 87 14.86 7.41 -6.03
C VAL A 87 14.51 8.48 -5.00
N ALA A 88 15.48 9.08 -4.31
CA ALA A 88 15.23 10.18 -3.38
C ALA A 88 14.67 11.42 -4.08
N VAL A 89 15.17 11.76 -5.28
CA VAL A 89 14.60 12.83 -6.11
C VAL A 89 13.14 12.52 -6.45
N LEU A 90 12.84 11.28 -6.87
CA LEU A 90 11.46 10.87 -7.17
C LEU A 90 10.55 11.02 -5.94
N VAL A 91 10.98 10.52 -4.78
CA VAL A 91 10.20 10.60 -3.52
C VAL A 91 9.91 12.05 -3.15
N ALA A 92 10.94 12.90 -3.13
CA ALA A 92 10.80 14.31 -2.79
C ALA A 92 9.95 15.08 -3.81
N PHE A 93 10.07 14.76 -5.11
CA PHE A 93 9.28 15.35 -6.18
C PHE A 93 7.79 15.01 -6.03
N VAL A 94 7.45 13.74 -5.89
CA VAL A 94 6.06 13.30 -5.71
C VAL A 94 5.48 13.86 -4.41
N ALA A 95 6.24 13.83 -3.31
CA ALA A 95 5.78 14.38 -2.04
C ALA A 95 5.51 15.89 -2.12
N THR A 96 6.36 16.65 -2.81
CA THR A 96 6.14 18.08 -3.05
C THR A 96 4.87 18.32 -3.86
N CYS A 97 4.68 17.56 -4.95
CA CYS A 97 3.46 17.63 -5.76
C CYS A 97 2.21 17.32 -4.93
N VAL A 98 2.25 16.27 -4.10
CA VAL A 98 1.15 15.88 -3.21
C VAL A 98 0.85 16.97 -2.18
N GLN A 99 1.87 17.54 -1.52
CA GLN A 99 1.67 18.62 -0.55
C GLN A 99 1.05 19.87 -1.20
N VAL A 100 1.53 20.28 -2.38
CA VAL A 100 0.96 21.41 -3.12
C VAL A 100 -0.49 21.12 -3.53
N TYR A 101 -0.77 19.96 -4.09
CA TYR A 101 -2.11 19.53 -4.50
C TYR A 101 -3.09 19.53 -3.31
N SER A 102 -2.65 19.01 -2.17
CA SER A 102 -3.46 18.89 -0.96
C SER A 102 -3.89 20.22 -0.38
N THR A 103 -3.17 21.33 -0.65
CA THR A 103 -3.59 22.67 -0.22
C THR A 103 -4.91 23.12 -0.87
N GLY A 104 -5.21 22.61 -2.06
CA GLY A 104 -6.47 22.85 -2.76
C GLY A 104 -7.51 21.78 -2.46
N TYR A 105 -7.10 20.49 -2.47
CA TYR A 105 -7.98 19.36 -2.35
C TYR A 105 -8.61 19.21 -0.94
N LEU A 106 -7.83 19.44 0.12
CA LEU A 106 -8.27 19.41 1.52
C LEU A 106 -8.38 20.83 2.09
N ARG A 107 -8.84 21.79 1.27
CA ARG A 107 -8.88 23.20 1.65
C ARG A 107 -9.68 23.45 2.92
N ASP A 108 -10.80 22.79 3.05
CA ASP A 108 -11.80 23.01 4.11
C ASP A 108 -11.81 21.86 5.14
N ASP A 109 -10.86 20.91 5.04
CA ASP A 109 -10.74 19.81 6.00
C ASP A 109 -10.16 20.29 7.34
N PRO A 110 -10.90 20.14 8.45
CA PRO A 110 -10.46 20.58 9.78
C PRO A 110 -9.21 19.83 10.29
N ARG A 111 -8.90 18.66 9.71
CA ARG A 111 -7.76 17.80 10.07
C ARG A 111 -6.55 17.99 9.15
N TYR A 112 -6.57 19.01 8.28
CA TYR A 112 -5.48 19.27 7.34
C TYR A 112 -4.11 19.36 8.02
N SER A 113 -4.02 19.90 9.25
CA SER A 113 -2.76 20.02 9.99
C SER A 113 -2.12 18.67 10.29
N SER A 114 -2.89 17.74 10.85
CA SER A 114 -2.40 16.38 11.15
C SER A 114 -2.11 15.59 9.89
N TYR A 115 -2.94 15.74 8.86
CA TYR A 115 -2.73 15.16 7.54
C TYR A 115 -1.39 15.61 6.94
N ALA A 116 -1.14 16.92 6.85
CA ALA A 116 0.06 17.49 6.25
C ALA A 116 1.34 17.09 7.01
N ALA A 117 1.26 17.04 8.34
CA ALA A 117 2.36 16.58 9.17
C ALA A 117 2.66 15.09 8.95
N LEU A 118 1.64 14.23 8.87
CA LEU A 118 1.82 12.81 8.60
C LEU A 118 2.39 12.56 7.21
N VAL A 119 1.97 13.30 6.19
CA VAL A 119 2.56 13.25 4.83
C VAL A 119 4.04 13.64 4.86
N SER A 120 4.41 14.69 5.60
CA SER A 120 5.81 15.09 5.76
C SER A 120 6.64 14.06 6.50
N LEU A 121 6.11 13.46 7.59
CA LEU A 121 6.78 12.39 8.34
C LEU A 121 6.94 11.12 7.50
N PHE A 122 5.93 10.77 6.74
CA PHE A 122 5.95 9.64 5.80
C PHE A 122 7.02 9.83 4.71
N THR A 123 7.13 11.04 4.17
CA THR A 123 8.15 11.43 3.19
C THR A 123 9.55 11.32 3.79
N SER A 124 9.75 11.85 5.00
CA SER A 124 11.00 11.75 5.74
C SER A 124 11.41 10.28 5.96
N ALA A 125 10.47 9.44 6.39
CA ALA A 125 10.71 8.03 6.62
C ALA A 125 11.16 7.27 5.34
N MET A 126 10.53 7.55 4.20
CA MET A 126 10.94 6.96 2.93
C MET A 126 12.32 7.46 2.49
N LEU A 127 12.61 8.75 2.64
CA LEU A 127 13.93 9.31 2.33
C LEU A 127 15.03 8.72 3.24
N LEU A 128 14.69 8.42 4.51
CA LEU A 128 15.58 7.72 5.44
C LEU A 128 15.84 6.28 4.95
N VAL A 129 14.82 5.53 4.54
CA VAL A 129 14.98 4.18 3.96
C VAL A 129 15.90 4.21 2.74
N VAL A 130 15.72 5.21 1.86
CA VAL A 130 16.50 5.32 0.62
C VAL A 130 17.97 5.67 0.88
N TYR A 131 18.25 6.51 1.87
CA TYR A 131 19.61 6.98 2.14
C TYR A 131 20.35 6.19 3.22
N SER A 132 19.65 5.29 3.93
CA SER A 132 20.27 4.52 5.01
C SER A 132 21.33 3.56 4.48
N GLY A 133 22.51 3.59 5.11
CA GLY A 133 23.58 2.60 4.97
C GLY A 133 23.53 1.49 6.01
N ASP A 134 22.59 1.51 6.96
CA ASP A 134 22.43 0.52 8.03
C ASP A 134 21.03 -0.11 7.99
N LEU A 135 20.97 -1.45 8.12
CA LEU A 135 19.71 -2.22 8.02
C LEU A 135 18.73 -1.92 9.16
N ILE A 136 19.22 -1.58 10.35
CA ILE A 136 18.35 -1.25 11.50
C ILE A 136 17.78 0.15 11.35
N VAL A 137 18.57 1.11 10.87
CA VAL A 137 18.08 2.47 10.57
C VAL A 137 17.10 2.44 9.41
N LEU A 138 17.35 1.61 8.39
CA LEU A 138 16.40 1.33 7.31
C LEU A 138 15.09 0.76 7.88
N LEU A 139 15.15 -0.21 8.79
CA LEU A 139 13.98 -0.79 9.46
C LEU A 139 13.20 0.27 10.23
N VAL A 140 13.84 1.22 10.91
CA VAL A 140 13.14 2.33 11.59
C VAL A 140 12.31 3.14 10.58
N GLY A 141 12.90 3.53 9.46
CA GLY A 141 12.17 4.22 8.38
C GLY A 141 11.00 3.38 7.84
N TRP A 142 11.24 2.08 7.64
CA TRP A 142 10.24 1.11 7.18
C TRP A 142 9.03 1.02 8.11
N GLU A 143 9.27 0.99 9.43
CA GLU A 143 8.23 0.94 10.44
C GLU A 143 7.46 2.26 10.58
N VAL A 144 8.17 3.40 10.55
CA VAL A 144 7.54 4.73 10.60
C VAL A 144 6.61 4.93 9.40
N MET A 145 7.01 4.49 8.20
CA MET A 145 6.11 4.50 7.04
C MET A 145 4.83 3.68 7.29
N GLY A 146 4.97 2.49 7.92
CA GLY A 146 3.82 1.65 8.26
C GLY A 146 2.83 2.36 9.18
N ILE A 147 3.32 3.01 10.23
CA ILE A 147 2.51 3.77 11.18
C ILE A 147 1.85 4.98 10.50
N CYS A 148 2.60 5.75 9.72
CA CYS A 148 2.05 6.90 8.99
C CYS A 148 0.94 6.48 8.02
N SER A 149 1.13 5.36 7.30
CA SER A 149 0.11 4.84 6.37
C SER A 149 -1.18 4.45 7.07
N TYR A 150 -1.09 3.84 8.26
CA TYR A 150 -2.25 3.52 9.09
C TYR A 150 -3.11 4.75 9.37
N PHE A 151 -2.49 5.84 9.84
CA PHE A 151 -3.21 7.08 10.14
C PHE A 151 -3.69 7.81 8.87
N LEU A 152 -2.92 7.78 7.79
CA LEU A 152 -3.29 8.44 6.54
C LEU A 152 -4.44 7.74 5.82
N VAL A 153 -4.45 6.40 5.78
CA VAL A 153 -5.58 5.61 5.25
C VAL A 153 -6.81 5.77 6.13
N GLY A 154 -6.61 5.81 7.46
CA GLY A 154 -7.66 6.05 8.44
C GLY A 154 -8.02 7.53 8.65
N HIS A 155 -7.69 8.43 7.73
CA HIS A 155 -7.97 9.87 7.87
C HIS A 155 -9.45 10.16 8.14
N TYR A 156 -10.33 9.46 7.46
CA TYR A 156 -11.79 9.50 7.65
C TYR A 156 -12.26 8.41 8.62
N TRP A 157 -11.65 8.38 9.81
CA TRP A 157 -11.85 7.34 10.83
C TRP A 157 -13.29 7.20 11.33
N GLU A 158 -14.17 8.18 11.05
CA GLU A 158 -15.61 8.13 11.33
C GLU A 158 -16.29 7.05 10.49
N THR A 159 -15.80 6.79 9.27
CA THR A 159 -16.37 5.77 8.39
C THR A 159 -15.89 4.36 8.78
N PRO A 160 -16.78 3.36 8.83
CA PRO A 160 -16.38 1.97 9.09
C PRO A 160 -15.35 1.44 8.09
N GLU A 161 -15.47 1.85 6.83
CA GLU A 161 -14.63 1.45 5.71
C GLU A 161 -13.18 1.90 5.92
N ALA A 162 -12.95 3.18 6.27
CA ALA A 162 -11.61 3.71 6.51
C ALA A 162 -10.95 3.06 7.74
N ARG A 163 -11.73 2.80 8.81
CA ARG A 163 -11.24 2.06 9.98
C ARG A 163 -10.83 0.64 9.64
N ALA A 164 -11.66 -0.09 8.91
CA ALA A 164 -11.37 -1.46 8.51
C ALA A 164 -10.17 -1.52 7.55
N ALA A 165 -10.10 -0.60 6.58
CA ALA A 165 -9.02 -0.50 5.62
C ALA A 165 -7.67 -0.17 6.27
N SER A 166 -7.63 0.80 7.18
CA SER A 166 -6.40 1.17 7.90
C SER A 166 -5.88 0.02 8.77
N LEU A 167 -6.77 -0.65 9.51
CA LEU A 167 -6.41 -1.81 10.32
C LEU A 167 -5.92 -2.98 9.46
N LYS A 168 -6.60 -3.27 8.34
CA LYS A 168 -6.18 -4.32 7.40
C LYS A 168 -4.81 -4.01 6.81
N ALA A 169 -4.57 -2.78 6.34
CA ALA A 169 -3.29 -2.36 5.79
C ALA A 169 -2.16 -2.55 6.81
N PHE A 170 -2.38 -2.14 8.07
CA PHE A 170 -1.42 -2.32 9.14
C PHE A 170 -1.15 -3.80 9.45
N LEU A 171 -2.18 -4.61 9.66
CA LEU A 171 -2.03 -6.02 10.06
C LEU A 171 -1.39 -6.87 8.96
N VAL A 172 -1.80 -6.68 7.69
CA VAL A 172 -1.23 -7.46 6.57
C VAL A 172 0.24 -7.11 6.34
N THR A 173 0.62 -5.82 6.43
CA THR A 173 2.04 -5.45 6.32
C THR A 173 2.83 -5.99 7.49
N LYS A 174 2.30 -5.95 8.73
CA LYS A 174 2.95 -6.51 9.92
C LYS A 174 3.13 -8.03 9.86
N LEU A 175 2.22 -8.75 9.24
CA LEU A 175 2.38 -10.20 9.00
C LEU A 175 3.62 -10.48 8.14
N GLY A 176 3.95 -9.62 7.19
CA GLY A 176 5.18 -9.69 6.41
C GLY A 176 6.41 -9.18 7.18
N ASP A 177 6.24 -8.13 8.00
CA ASP A 177 7.35 -7.49 8.73
C ASP A 177 7.96 -8.42 9.81
N VAL A 178 7.20 -9.34 10.41
CA VAL A 178 7.73 -10.27 11.43
C VAL A 178 8.80 -11.21 10.86
N PRO A 179 8.56 -11.98 9.79
CA PRO A 179 9.63 -12.76 9.16
C PRO A 179 10.77 -11.88 8.62
N PHE A 180 10.45 -10.70 8.08
CA PHE A 180 11.42 -9.73 7.60
C PHE A 180 12.42 -9.33 8.68
N LEU A 181 11.94 -9.00 9.88
CA LEU A 181 12.76 -8.67 11.04
C LEU A 181 13.70 -9.82 11.40
N ILE A 182 13.19 -11.06 11.44
CA ILE A 182 14.01 -12.25 11.70
C ILE A 182 15.10 -12.39 10.61
N GLY A 183 14.74 -12.17 9.35
CA GLY A 183 15.69 -12.19 8.23
C GLY A 183 16.79 -11.14 8.35
N LEU A 184 16.45 -9.91 8.76
CA LEU A 184 17.43 -8.83 8.99
C LEU A 184 18.40 -9.18 10.11
N PHE A 185 17.92 -9.68 11.23
CA PHE A 185 18.80 -10.10 12.34
C PHE A 185 19.69 -11.28 11.95
N ALA A 186 19.13 -12.27 11.27
CA ALA A 186 19.92 -13.40 10.76
C ALA A 186 21.04 -12.94 9.81
N LEU A 187 20.73 -12.00 8.92
CA LEU A 187 21.69 -11.43 7.97
C LEU A 187 22.78 -10.62 8.69
N GLY A 188 22.39 -9.71 9.59
CA GLY A 188 23.33 -8.89 10.35
C GLY A 188 24.23 -9.73 11.26
N THR A 189 23.69 -10.77 11.91
CA THR A 189 24.47 -11.69 12.73
C THR A 189 25.47 -12.50 11.90
N ALA A 190 25.06 -12.99 10.73
CA ALA A 190 25.94 -13.74 9.83
C ALA A 190 27.06 -12.87 9.25
N ALA A 191 26.77 -11.60 8.96
CA ALA A 191 27.74 -10.63 8.47
C ALA A 191 28.62 -10.03 9.58
N GLY A 192 28.18 -10.11 10.85
CA GLY A 192 28.81 -9.44 11.99
C GLY A 192 28.62 -7.92 11.98
N SER A 193 27.66 -7.39 11.19
CA SER A 193 27.38 -5.98 11.05
C SER A 193 26.01 -5.77 10.41
N PHE A 194 25.33 -4.66 10.72
CA PHE A 194 24.14 -4.19 10.04
C PHE A 194 24.44 -3.15 8.94
N ASP A 195 25.69 -2.74 8.80
CA ASP A 195 26.17 -1.87 7.72
C ASP A 195 26.02 -2.56 6.35
N ILE A 196 25.28 -1.93 5.42
CA ILE A 196 24.90 -2.55 4.14
C ILE A 196 26.11 -2.91 3.28
N PRO A 197 27.13 -2.06 3.09
CA PRO A 197 28.33 -2.41 2.37
C PRO A 197 29.05 -3.63 2.95
N ARG A 198 29.16 -3.73 4.28
CA ARG A 198 29.78 -4.90 4.96
C ARG A 198 28.93 -6.17 4.81
N VAL A 199 27.60 -6.02 4.87
CA VAL A 199 26.67 -7.13 4.61
C VAL A 199 26.83 -7.67 3.19
N LEU A 200 26.88 -6.78 2.19
CA LEU A 200 27.07 -7.17 0.78
C LEU A 200 28.45 -7.84 0.56
N SER A 201 29.50 -7.35 1.22
CA SER A 201 30.82 -8.01 1.20
C SER A 201 30.74 -9.41 1.81
N ALA A 202 30.05 -9.58 2.94
CA ALA A 202 29.86 -10.89 3.59
C ALA A 202 29.07 -11.87 2.70
N VAL A 203 28.11 -11.39 1.93
CA VAL A 203 27.39 -12.20 0.93
C VAL A 203 28.34 -12.63 -0.20
N ALA A 204 29.11 -11.71 -0.75
CA ALA A 204 30.08 -11.97 -1.82
C ALA A 204 31.14 -12.99 -1.39
N ASP A 205 31.60 -12.92 -0.14
CA ASP A 205 32.57 -13.84 0.46
C ASP A 205 31.98 -15.22 0.82
N GLY A 206 30.66 -15.43 0.64
CA GLY A 206 29.97 -16.67 1.01
C GLY A 206 29.85 -16.91 2.52
N ARG A 207 30.03 -15.87 3.35
CA ARG A 207 29.95 -15.97 4.84
C ARG A 207 28.52 -16.12 5.33
N VAL A 208 27.51 -15.72 4.55
CA VAL A 208 26.11 -15.85 4.91
C VAL A 208 25.68 -17.31 4.76
N GLN A 209 25.47 -17.98 5.91
CA GLN A 209 24.94 -19.33 5.90
C GLN A 209 23.45 -19.32 5.56
N HIS A 210 22.98 -20.29 4.75
CA HIS A 210 21.58 -20.43 4.35
C HIS A 210 20.96 -19.17 3.68
N PRO A 211 21.59 -18.60 2.63
CA PRO A 211 21.11 -17.37 1.98
C PRO A 211 19.66 -17.51 1.47
N THR A 212 19.24 -18.72 1.09
CA THR A 212 17.85 -19.01 0.68
C THR A 212 16.84 -18.72 1.80
N VAL A 213 17.10 -19.18 3.02
CA VAL A 213 16.18 -18.96 4.15
C VAL A 213 16.09 -17.48 4.49
N VAL A 214 17.26 -16.81 4.55
CA VAL A 214 17.31 -15.36 4.81
C VAL A 214 16.58 -14.58 3.73
N ALA A 215 16.82 -14.85 2.47
CA ALA A 215 16.16 -14.20 1.34
C ALA A 215 14.62 -14.41 1.38
N LEU A 216 14.14 -15.62 1.67
CA LEU A 216 12.70 -15.90 1.76
C LEU A 216 12.03 -15.20 2.95
N LEU A 217 12.70 -15.11 4.10
CA LEU A 217 12.20 -14.32 5.24
C LEU A 217 12.08 -12.84 4.88
N LEU A 218 13.07 -12.29 4.20
CA LEU A 218 13.05 -10.89 3.73
C LEU A 218 11.96 -10.66 2.67
N LEU A 219 11.72 -11.62 1.78
CA LEU A 219 10.66 -11.53 0.77
C LEU A 219 9.25 -11.45 1.39
N ALA A 220 9.03 -11.98 2.59
CA ALA A 220 7.75 -11.83 3.27
C ALA A 220 7.42 -10.36 3.57
N GLY A 221 8.40 -9.57 4.08
CA GLY A 221 8.23 -8.13 4.28
C GLY A 221 8.04 -7.36 2.97
N VAL A 222 8.81 -7.75 1.93
CA VAL A 222 8.64 -7.19 0.58
C VAL A 222 7.24 -7.45 0.04
N ALA A 223 6.71 -8.68 0.20
CA ALA A 223 5.36 -9.02 -0.21
C ALA A 223 4.31 -8.18 0.53
N GLY A 224 4.50 -7.93 1.82
CA GLY A 224 3.63 -7.07 2.63
C GLY A 224 3.66 -5.61 2.17
N LYS A 225 4.82 -4.96 2.18
CA LYS A 225 4.96 -3.52 1.86
C LYS A 225 4.70 -3.21 0.39
N SER A 226 5.25 -4.01 -0.53
CA SER A 226 5.07 -3.81 -1.98
C SER A 226 3.83 -4.50 -2.53
N ALA A 227 2.91 -4.91 -1.67
CA ALA A 227 1.62 -5.49 -2.04
C ALA A 227 1.75 -6.56 -3.13
N GLN A 228 2.69 -7.50 -2.94
CA GLN A 228 2.86 -8.64 -3.83
C GLN A 228 2.04 -9.84 -3.33
N PHE A 229 1.68 -10.72 -4.25
CA PHE A 229 1.03 -11.98 -3.86
C PHE A 229 1.89 -12.76 -2.84
N PRO A 230 1.31 -13.29 -1.77
CA PRO A 230 -0.11 -13.27 -1.42
C PRO A 230 -0.57 -12.07 -0.57
N LEU A 231 0.28 -11.12 -0.16
CA LEU A 231 0.00 -10.07 0.82
C LEU A 231 -0.44 -8.72 0.19
N HIS A 232 -1.20 -8.73 -0.91
CA HIS A 232 -1.53 -7.52 -1.69
C HIS A 232 -2.93 -6.94 -1.41
N THR A 233 -3.82 -7.66 -0.74
CA THR A 233 -5.26 -7.29 -0.69
C THR A 233 -5.55 -6.03 0.13
N TRP A 234 -4.60 -5.59 0.95
CA TRP A 234 -4.73 -4.35 1.72
C TRP A 234 -4.69 -3.09 0.83
N LEU A 235 -3.96 -3.16 -0.30
CA LEU A 235 -3.71 -1.98 -1.12
C LEU A 235 -4.97 -1.45 -1.83
N PRO A 236 -5.85 -2.29 -2.43
CA PRO A 236 -7.13 -1.83 -2.97
C PRO A 236 -8.10 -1.28 -1.90
N ASP A 237 -8.05 -1.80 -0.67
CA ASP A 237 -8.91 -1.32 0.41
C ASP A 237 -8.39 0.00 1.02
N ALA A 238 -7.06 0.24 0.94
CA ALA A 238 -6.47 1.52 1.35
C ALA A 238 -6.99 2.73 0.56
N MET A 239 -7.79 2.50 -0.49
CA MET A 239 -8.47 3.56 -1.26
C MET A 239 -9.56 4.30 -0.48
N ALA A 240 -9.92 3.85 0.72
CA ALA A 240 -10.81 4.57 1.64
C ALA A 240 -10.19 5.89 2.18
N GLY A 241 -8.88 6.06 2.09
CA GLY A 241 -8.20 7.32 2.46
C GLY A 241 -8.32 8.41 1.38
N PRO A 242 -7.91 9.66 1.70
CA PRO A 242 -7.90 10.77 0.75
C PRO A 242 -7.07 10.47 -0.50
N THR A 243 -7.53 10.92 -1.66
CA THR A 243 -6.86 10.63 -2.94
C THR A 243 -5.40 11.09 -3.01
N PRO A 244 -4.96 12.24 -2.44
CA PRO A 244 -3.55 12.59 -2.43
C PRO A 244 -2.68 11.61 -1.61
N VAL A 245 -3.23 10.99 -0.55
CA VAL A 245 -2.55 9.91 0.19
C VAL A 245 -2.34 8.71 -0.71
N SER A 246 -3.39 8.32 -1.45
CA SER A 246 -3.28 7.21 -2.41
C SER A 246 -2.19 7.50 -3.45
N ALA A 247 -2.13 8.73 -3.99
CA ALA A 247 -1.07 9.13 -4.91
C ALA A 247 0.33 8.94 -4.30
N LEU A 248 0.55 9.37 -3.06
CA LEU A 248 1.84 9.25 -2.38
C LEU A 248 2.23 7.79 -2.12
N ILE A 249 1.33 7.00 -1.52
CA ILE A 249 1.57 5.58 -1.19
C ILE A 249 1.90 4.77 -2.44
N HIS A 250 1.16 5.01 -3.54
CA HIS A 250 1.23 4.17 -4.74
C HIS A 250 2.32 4.58 -5.75
N ALA A 251 2.77 5.85 -5.72
CA ALA A 251 3.69 6.34 -6.74
C ALA A 251 5.15 6.07 -6.40
N ALA A 252 5.62 6.49 -5.22
CA ALA A 252 7.06 6.57 -4.98
C ALA A 252 7.48 6.23 -3.53
N THR A 253 6.55 5.77 -2.67
CA THR A 253 6.87 5.61 -1.25
C THR A 253 6.66 4.18 -0.76
N MET A 254 5.68 3.92 0.08
CA MET A 254 5.54 2.66 0.83
C MET A 254 5.62 1.41 -0.07
N VAL A 255 4.88 1.40 -1.19
CA VAL A 255 4.86 0.23 -2.07
C VAL A 255 6.15 0.07 -2.88
N ALA A 256 6.92 1.15 -3.06
CA ALA A 256 8.22 1.13 -3.70
C ALA A 256 9.33 0.63 -2.76
N ALA A 257 9.14 0.73 -1.43
CA ALA A 257 10.17 0.40 -0.45
C ALA A 257 10.65 -1.06 -0.54
N GLY A 258 9.76 -2.02 -0.79
CA GLY A 258 10.17 -3.42 -0.96
C GLY A 258 10.93 -3.67 -2.26
N VAL A 259 10.54 -3.03 -3.35
CA VAL A 259 11.30 -3.06 -4.61
C VAL A 259 12.70 -2.46 -4.41
N TYR A 260 12.76 -1.29 -3.77
CA TYR A 260 14.02 -0.64 -3.42
C TYR A 260 14.90 -1.55 -2.55
N PHE A 261 14.34 -2.17 -1.53
CA PHE A 261 15.05 -3.09 -0.63
C PHE A 261 15.66 -4.28 -1.38
N VAL A 262 14.89 -4.95 -2.24
CA VAL A 262 15.41 -6.06 -3.04
C VAL A 262 16.49 -5.56 -4.01
N ALA A 263 16.30 -4.38 -4.65
CA ALA A 263 17.30 -3.78 -5.51
C ALA A 263 18.61 -3.48 -4.74
N ARG A 264 18.49 -3.02 -3.50
CA ARG A 264 19.64 -2.71 -2.63
C ARG A 264 20.44 -3.94 -2.22
N LEU A 265 19.74 -5.03 -1.91
CA LEU A 265 20.33 -6.30 -1.49
C LEU A 265 20.28 -7.37 -2.58
N LEU A 266 20.21 -6.99 -3.86
CA LEU A 266 20.08 -7.93 -4.98
C LEU A 266 21.13 -9.06 -4.95
N PRO A 267 22.42 -8.83 -4.61
CA PRO A 267 23.41 -9.91 -4.52
C PRO A 267 23.03 -11.02 -3.54
N LEU A 268 22.31 -10.71 -2.45
CA LEU A 268 21.81 -11.73 -1.51
C LEU A 268 20.77 -12.66 -2.18
N PHE A 269 19.87 -12.09 -2.98
CA PHE A 269 18.85 -12.86 -3.68
C PHE A 269 19.46 -13.69 -4.81
N GLU A 270 20.43 -13.15 -5.55
CA GLU A 270 21.18 -13.84 -6.60
C GLU A 270 22.01 -15.03 -6.05
N ALA A 271 22.46 -14.95 -4.80
CA ALA A 271 23.11 -16.07 -4.11
C ALA A 271 22.20 -17.29 -3.91
N SER A 272 20.87 -17.16 -4.16
CA SER A 272 19.89 -18.25 -4.04
C SER A 272 19.02 -18.37 -5.29
N ARG A 273 19.28 -19.37 -6.13
CA ARG A 273 18.41 -19.69 -7.28
C ARG A 273 16.94 -19.93 -6.87
N ALA A 274 16.71 -20.55 -5.70
CA ALA A 274 15.37 -20.77 -5.20
C ALA A 274 14.65 -19.46 -4.87
N ALA A 275 15.32 -18.51 -4.22
CA ALA A 275 14.76 -17.21 -3.93
C ALA A 275 14.41 -16.43 -5.21
N MET A 276 15.25 -16.48 -6.24
CA MET A 276 14.99 -15.86 -7.54
C MET A 276 13.75 -16.46 -8.23
N VAL A 277 13.57 -17.80 -8.18
CA VAL A 277 12.38 -18.46 -8.73
C VAL A 277 11.12 -18.08 -7.94
N VAL A 278 11.19 -18.06 -6.60
CA VAL A 278 10.04 -17.63 -5.77
C VAL A 278 9.68 -16.18 -6.08
N LEU A 279 10.65 -15.29 -6.22
CA LEU A 279 10.43 -13.89 -6.60
C LEU A 279 9.79 -13.79 -8.00
N ALA A 280 10.22 -14.61 -8.98
CA ALA A 280 9.65 -14.64 -10.32
C ALA A 280 8.19 -15.15 -10.31
N VAL A 281 7.90 -16.21 -9.56
CA VAL A 281 6.52 -16.72 -9.40
C VAL A 281 5.63 -15.68 -8.73
N MET A 282 6.11 -15.08 -7.64
CA MET A 282 5.41 -14.00 -6.95
C MET A 282 5.09 -12.83 -7.89
N ALA A 283 6.06 -12.38 -8.68
CA ALA A 283 5.91 -11.33 -9.68
C ALA A 283 4.89 -11.71 -10.77
N ALA A 284 4.99 -12.91 -11.33
CA ALA A 284 4.11 -13.39 -12.41
C ALA A 284 2.64 -13.48 -11.96
N VAL A 285 2.39 -14.07 -10.78
CA VAL A 285 1.04 -14.16 -10.20
C VAL A 285 0.50 -12.77 -9.87
N THR A 286 1.34 -11.89 -9.32
CA THR A 286 0.97 -10.50 -9.00
C THR A 286 0.59 -9.72 -10.25
N MET A 287 1.41 -9.78 -11.32
CA MET A 287 1.14 -9.08 -12.58
C MET A 287 -0.18 -9.51 -13.20
N THR A 288 -0.35 -10.82 -13.40
CA THR A 288 -1.54 -11.35 -14.11
C THR A 288 -2.80 -11.24 -13.28
N GLY A 289 -2.75 -11.61 -12.00
CA GLY A 289 -3.91 -11.55 -11.10
C GLY A 289 -4.43 -10.13 -10.90
N SER A 290 -3.52 -9.17 -10.70
CA SER A 290 -3.91 -7.76 -10.54
C SER A 290 -4.46 -7.15 -11.83
N GLY A 291 -3.94 -7.51 -13.00
CA GLY A 291 -4.46 -7.07 -14.29
C GLY A 291 -5.91 -7.54 -14.53
N LEU A 292 -6.20 -8.80 -14.21
CA LEU A 292 -7.56 -9.35 -14.26
C LEU A 292 -8.49 -8.67 -13.24
N ALA A 293 -8.01 -8.45 -12.02
CA ALA A 293 -8.79 -7.76 -10.99
C ALA A 293 -9.08 -6.30 -11.38
N ALA A 294 -8.09 -5.56 -11.92
CA ALA A 294 -8.27 -4.18 -12.38
C ALA A 294 -9.36 -4.07 -13.46
N LEU A 295 -9.42 -5.05 -14.38
CA LEU A 295 -10.43 -5.08 -15.44
C LEU A 295 -11.85 -5.31 -14.90
N ALA A 296 -12.00 -5.84 -13.69
CA ALA A 296 -13.28 -6.17 -13.05
C ALA A 296 -13.75 -5.16 -11.99
N GLN A 297 -12.92 -4.18 -11.59
CA GLN A 297 -13.31 -3.19 -10.57
C GLN A 297 -14.21 -2.10 -11.15
N ASP A 298 -15.20 -1.67 -10.37
CA ASP A 298 -16.05 -0.52 -10.69
C ASP A 298 -15.50 0.81 -10.16
N ASP A 299 -14.80 0.80 -9.02
CA ASP A 299 -14.20 1.98 -8.40
C ASP A 299 -12.91 2.40 -9.13
N ILE A 300 -12.85 3.67 -9.59
CA ILE A 300 -11.69 4.23 -10.31
C ILE A 300 -10.39 4.14 -9.50
N LYS A 301 -10.44 4.42 -8.18
CA LYS A 301 -9.27 4.32 -7.30
C LYS A 301 -8.83 2.86 -7.14
N ARG A 302 -9.76 1.90 -7.02
CA ARG A 302 -9.44 0.46 -6.94
C ARG A 302 -8.85 -0.08 -8.25
N VAL A 303 -9.33 0.36 -9.42
CA VAL A 303 -8.68 0.05 -10.72
C VAL A 303 -7.22 0.51 -10.70
N LEU A 304 -6.97 1.76 -10.28
CA LEU A 304 -5.63 2.31 -10.18
C LEU A 304 -4.76 1.60 -9.13
N ALA A 305 -5.34 1.14 -8.03
CA ALA A 305 -4.65 0.35 -7.01
C ALA A 305 -4.19 -1.01 -7.54
N TYR A 306 -5.09 -1.78 -8.16
CA TYR A 306 -4.72 -3.06 -8.81
C TYR A 306 -3.71 -2.85 -9.93
N SER A 307 -3.84 -1.75 -10.70
CA SER A 307 -2.84 -1.43 -11.71
C SER A 307 -1.46 -1.11 -11.09
N THR A 308 -1.39 -0.55 -9.88
CA THR A 308 -0.13 -0.36 -9.15
C THR A 308 0.48 -1.70 -8.76
N ILE A 309 -0.33 -2.62 -8.20
CA ILE A 309 0.11 -3.99 -7.85
C ILE A 309 0.76 -4.67 -9.06
N GLY A 310 0.14 -4.56 -10.24
CA GLY A 310 0.69 -5.12 -11.47
C GLY A 310 2.02 -4.47 -11.91
N GLN A 311 2.15 -3.14 -11.78
CA GLN A 311 3.42 -2.47 -12.13
C GLN A 311 4.54 -2.82 -11.13
N LEU A 312 4.22 -2.96 -9.85
CA LEU A 312 5.18 -3.49 -8.86
C LEU A 312 5.59 -4.92 -9.20
N GLY A 313 4.68 -5.72 -9.75
CA GLY A 313 4.98 -7.04 -10.31
C GLY A 313 6.02 -6.99 -11.43
N TYR A 314 5.95 -5.99 -12.34
CA TYR A 314 7.02 -5.78 -13.35
C TYR A 314 8.38 -5.48 -12.69
N MET A 315 8.40 -4.60 -11.67
CA MET A 315 9.65 -4.24 -10.98
C MET A 315 10.25 -5.44 -10.24
N THR A 316 9.43 -6.20 -9.50
CA THR A 316 9.90 -7.43 -8.82
C THR A 316 10.28 -8.51 -9.82
N GLY A 317 9.64 -8.56 -10.98
CA GLY A 317 10.00 -9.43 -12.09
C GLY A 317 11.38 -9.09 -12.69
N ALA A 318 11.68 -7.80 -12.88
CA ALA A 318 13.01 -7.36 -13.30
C ALA A 318 14.09 -7.76 -12.29
N LEU A 319 13.80 -7.62 -10.98
CA LEU A 319 14.72 -8.07 -9.93
C LEU A 319 14.86 -9.60 -9.91
N ALA A 320 13.79 -10.34 -10.20
CA ALA A 320 13.83 -11.80 -10.29
C ALA A 320 14.68 -12.34 -11.44
N VAL A 321 14.91 -11.53 -12.46
CA VAL A 321 15.86 -11.82 -13.55
C VAL A 321 17.22 -11.15 -13.35
N GLY A 322 17.46 -10.58 -12.15
CA GLY A 322 18.74 -9.99 -11.77
C GLY A 322 19.01 -8.63 -12.41
N ASP A 323 17.99 -7.89 -12.87
CA ASP A 323 18.17 -6.57 -13.48
C ASP A 323 17.64 -5.44 -12.59
N ARG A 324 18.53 -4.87 -11.77
CA ARG A 324 18.26 -3.71 -10.92
C ARG A 324 17.96 -2.46 -11.75
N GLY A 325 18.69 -2.26 -12.84
CA GLY A 325 18.54 -1.09 -13.69
C GLY A 325 17.12 -0.97 -14.27
N ALA A 326 16.63 -2.07 -14.88
CA ALA A 326 15.28 -2.13 -15.43
C ALA A 326 14.20 -1.93 -14.34
N ALA A 327 14.37 -2.52 -13.15
CA ALA A 327 13.45 -2.37 -12.03
C ALA A 327 13.35 -0.91 -11.56
N VAL A 328 14.48 -0.25 -11.32
CA VAL A 328 14.54 1.13 -10.85
C VAL A 328 14.13 2.10 -11.94
N PHE A 329 14.49 1.88 -13.20
CA PHE A 329 14.01 2.69 -14.31
C PHE A 329 12.48 2.66 -14.43
N HIS A 330 11.90 1.46 -14.28
CA HIS A 330 10.43 1.37 -14.26
C HIS A 330 9.83 2.04 -13.02
N LEU A 331 10.47 1.96 -11.85
CA LEU A 331 10.05 2.68 -10.64
C LEU A 331 10.03 4.19 -10.85
N LEU A 332 11.08 4.77 -11.45
CA LEU A 332 11.17 6.20 -11.71
C LEU A 332 10.08 6.70 -12.68
N ALA A 333 9.88 5.99 -13.79
CA ALA A 333 8.83 6.30 -14.75
C ALA A 333 7.42 6.13 -14.12
N HIS A 334 7.21 5.01 -13.42
CA HIS A 334 5.96 4.67 -12.74
C HIS A 334 5.54 5.73 -11.72
N GLY A 335 6.48 6.22 -10.90
CA GLY A 335 6.19 7.21 -9.88
C GLY A 335 5.53 8.46 -10.46
N ALA A 336 5.99 8.94 -11.60
CA ALA A 336 5.41 10.12 -12.25
C ALA A 336 3.99 9.86 -12.76
N PHE A 337 3.78 8.85 -13.61
CA PHE A 337 2.46 8.62 -14.21
C PHE A 337 1.43 8.07 -13.20
N LYS A 338 1.87 7.41 -12.12
CA LYS A 338 0.95 6.97 -11.06
C LYS A 338 0.47 8.10 -10.17
N ALA A 339 1.39 8.98 -9.74
CA ALA A 339 0.99 10.20 -9.04
C ALA A 339 -0.03 10.99 -9.87
N LEU A 340 0.25 11.15 -11.16
CA LEU A 340 -0.65 11.83 -12.10
C LEU A 340 -2.02 11.15 -12.18
N LEU A 341 -2.07 9.81 -12.33
CA LEU A 341 -3.33 9.07 -12.43
C LEU A 341 -4.21 9.24 -11.18
N PHE A 342 -3.62 9.11 -9.99
CA PHE A 342 -4.38 9.26 -8.75
C PHE A 342 -4.85 10.71 -8.54
N LEU A 343 -3.98 11.70 -8.75
CA LEU A 343 -4.36 13.10 -8.58
C LEU A 343 -5.40 13.55 -9.61
N ALA A 344 -5.29 13.08 -10.87
CA ALA A 344 -6.32 13.32 -11.88
C ALA A 344 -7.64 12.62 -11.51
N ALA A 345 -7.58 11.38 -10.98
CA ALA A 345 -8.77 10.69 -10.48
C ALA A 345 -9.44 11.48 -9.34
N GLY A 346 -8.67 12.09 -8.44
CA GLY A 346 -9.21 12.97 -7.39
C GLY A 346 -10.02 14.13 -7.96
N VAL A 347 -9.52 14.80 -9.01
CA VAL A 347 -10.27 15.87 -9.71
C VAL A 347 -11.55 15.33 -10.33
N ILE A 348 -11.47 14.17 -10.97
CA ILE A 348 -12.64 13.53 -11.65
C ILE A 348 -13.70 13.14 -10.61
N ILE A 349 -13.30 12.49 -9.51
CA ILE A 349 -14.21 12.09 -8.41
C ILE A 349 -14.90 13.32 -7.81
N HIS A 350 -14.14 14.39 -7.57
CA HIS A 350 -14.69 15.63 -7.01
C HIS A 350 -15.73 16.26 -7.96
N ALA A 351 -15.49 16.24 -9.25
CA ALA A 351 -16.43 16.76 -10.25
C ALA A 351 -17.65 15.84 -10.45
N ALA A 352 -17.45 14.52 -10.45
CA ALA A 352 -18.52 13.54 -10.64
C ALA A 352 -19.33 13.26 -9.36
N GLY A 353 -18.79 13.58 -8.17
CA GLY A 353 -19.38 13.25 -6.86
C GLY A 353 -19.43 11.75 -6.57
N THR A 354 -18.68 10.93 -7.31
CA THR A 354 -18.65 9.46 -7.15
C THR A 354 -17.33 8.88 -7.65
N ASN A 355 -16.91 7.75 -7.09
CA ASN A 355 -15.78 6.96 -7.56
C ASN A 355 -16.21 5.78 -8.47
N SER A 356 -17.51 5.50 -8.63
CA SER A 356 -18.05 4.43 -9.47
C SER A 356 -17.93 4.76 -10.96
N LEU A 357 -17.22 3.92 -11.72
CA LEU A 357 -17.13 4.01 -13.19
C LEU A 357 -18.49 3.75 -13.87
N ALA A 358 -19.31 2.87 -13.29
CA ALA A 358 -20.68 2.64 -13.77
C ALA A 358 -21.55 3.89 -13.64
N ALA A 359 -21.43 4.65 -12.54
CA ALA A 359 -22.11 5.92 -12.40
C ALA A 359 -21.55 6.98 -13.37
N MET A 360 -20.22 7.09 -13.51
CA MET A 360 -19.59 8.01 -14.46
C MET A 360 -19.98 7.71 -15.92
N SER A 361 -20.16 6.43 -16.28
CA SER A 361 -20.59 6.04 -17.63
C SER A 361 -22.00 6.53 -18.01
N ARG A 362 -22.80 6.92 -17.00
CA ARG A 362 -24.15 7.46 -17.15
C ARG A 362 -24.20 8.99 -17.04
N MET A 363 -23.03 9.64 -16.96
CA MET A 363 -22.89 11.10 -16.93
C MET A 363 -22.39 11.61 -18.29
N SER A 364 -22.91 12.74 -18.73
CA SER A 364 -22.45 13.43 -19.93
C SER A 364 -21.58 14.64 -19.57
N HIS A 365 -20.72 15.06 -20.51
CA HIS A 365 -19.90 16.27 -20.42
C HIS A 365 -18.84 16.31 -19.28
N LEU A 366 -18.52 15.18 -18.64
CA LEU A 366 -17.48 15.15 -17.58
C LEU A 366 -16.12 15.67 -18.10
N ARG A 367 -15.71 15.28 -19.33
CA ARG A 367 -14.47 15.77 -19.95
C ARG A 367 -14.44 17.29 -20.12
N ASP A 368 -15.59 17.90 -20.37
CA ASP A 368 -15.71 19.34 -20.65
C ASP A 368 -15.70 20.15 -19.34
N ARG A 369 -16.10 19.51 -18.22
CA ARG A 369 -16.02 20.09 -16.88
C ARG A 369 -14.61 20.05 -16.28
N VAL A 370 -13.82 19.02 -16.62
CA VAL A 370 -12.45 18.82 -16.08
C VAL A 370 -11.43 18.58 -17.21
N PRO A 371 -11.25 19.53 -18.15
CA PRO A 371 -10.41 19.33 -19.33
C PRO A 371 -8.95 19.04 -18.99
N ASP A 372 -8.39 19.66 -17.93
CA ASP A 372 -7.03 19.42 -17.50
C ASP A 372 -6.84 17.98 -17.00
N ALA A 373 -7.77 17.48 -16.20
CA ALA A 373 -7.74 16.09 -15.74
C ALA A 373 -7.96 15.10 -16.88
N TYR A 374 -8.82 15.43 -17.85
CA TYR A 374 -9.03 14.61 -19.05
C TYR A 374 -7.74 14.40 -19.84
N TRP A 375 -7.03 15.49 -20.19
CA TRP A 375 -5.81 15.41 -20.98
C TRP A 375 -4.65 14.78 -20.21
N THR A 376 -4.44 15.17 -18.97
CA THR A 376 -3.34 14.66 -18.14
C THR A 376 -3.56 13.20 -17.78
N MET A 377 -4.79 12.77 -17.48
CA MET A 377 -5.11 11.36 -17.29
C MET A 377 -4.91 10.54 -18.57
N THR A 378 -5.27 11.09 -19.74
CA THR A 378 -5.03 10.43 -21.01
C THR A 378 -3.54 10.19 -21.23
N VAL A 379 -2.68 11.19 -21.00
CA VAL A 379 -1.22 11.05 -21.06
C VAL A 379 -0.74 9.94 -20.11
N ALA A 380 -1.22 9.94 -18.88
CA ALA A 380 -0.79 8.96 -17.87
C ALA A 380 -1.28 7.54 -18.18
N LEU A 381 -2.50 7.37 -18.74
CA LEU A 381 -3.01 6.06 -19.16
C LEU A 381 -2.25 5.51 -20.37
N LEU A 382 -1.85 6.37 -21.33
CA LEU A 382 -1.00 5.97 -22.45
C LEU A 382 0.40 5.56 -21.98
N ALA A 383 0.97 6.27 -20.99
CA ALA A 383 2.21 5.85 -20.35
C ALA A 383 2.05 4.51 -19.61
N LEU A 384 0.97 4.34 -18.86
CA LEU A 384 0.64 3.09 -18.16
C LEU A 384 0.48 1.92 -19.14
N ALA A 385 -0.17 2.13 -20.29
CA ALA A 385 -0.36 1.13 -21.34
C ALA A 385 0.91 0.84 -22.17
N ALA A 386 2.02 1.50 -21.87
CA ALA A 386 3.30 1.38 -22.59
C ALA A 386 3.17 1.67 -24.10
N ILE A 387 2.43 2.72 -24.43
CA ILE A 387 2.30 3.17 -25.83
C ILE A 387 3.48 4.13 -26.15
N PRO A 388 4.23 3.93 -27.27
CA PRO A 388 5.23 4.90 -27.69
C PRO A 388 4.59 6.25 -28.05
N PRO A 389 5.20 7.40 -27.75
CA PRO A 389 6.53 7.61 -27.15
C PRO A 389 6.52 7.86 -25.64
N PHE A 390 5.44 7.48 -24.94
CA PHE A 390 5.28 7.77 -23.52
C PHE A 390 6.31 7.03 -22.66
N SER A 391 6.63 7.59 -21.49
CA SER A 391 7.68 7.13 -20.57
C SER A 391 7.57 5.65 -20.20
N GLY A 392 6.35 5.16 -19.98
CA GLY A 392 6.09 3.77 -19.61
C GLY A 392 6.46 2.73 -20.70
N PHE A 393 6.51 3.11 -21.97
CA PHE A 393 6.99 2.23 -23.03
C PHE A 393 8.44 1.85 -22.78
N PHE A 394 9.34 2.81 -22.68
CA PHE A 394 10.78 2.55 -22.51
C PHE A 394 11.08 1.74 -21.25
N SER A 395 10.42 2.07 -20.13
CA SER A 395 10.68 1.40 -18.86
C SER A 395 10.11 -0.01 -18.77
N LYS A 396 8.97 -0.31 -19.41
CA LYS A 396 8.45 -1.69 -19.48
C LYS A 396 9.22 -2.54 -20.46
N GLU A 397 9.61 -1.97 -21.59
CA GLU A 397 10.42 -2.69 -22.58
C GLU A 397 11.79 -3.07 -22.02
N SER A 398 12.42 -2.26 -21.17
CA SER A 398 13.65 -2.67 -20.49
C SER A 398 13.44 -3.86 -19.55
N VAL A 399 12.28 -3.94 -18.85
CA VAL A 399 11.94 -5.12 -18.03
C VAL A 399 11.72 -6.36 -18.89
N LEU A 400 10.96 -6.24 -19.99
CA LEU A 400 10.69 -7.37 -20.89
C LEU A 400 11.96 -7.83 -21.61
N GLY A 401 12.84 -6.91 -22.02
CA GLY A 401 14.13 -7.21 -22.62
C GLY A 401 15.07 -7.94 -21.66
N ALA A 402 15.13 -7.50 -20.39
CA ALA A 402 15.88 -8.20 -19.36
C ALA A 402 15.37 -9.64 -19.15
N ALA A 403 14.04 -9.83 -19.11
CA ALA A 403 13.43 -11.14 -19.00
C ALA A 403 13.68 -12.02 -20.24
N GLU A 404 13.65 -11.45 -21.45
CA GLU A 404 13.98 -12.13 -22.71
C GLU A 404 15.42 -12.63 -22.70
N HIS A 405 16.38 -11.79 -22.30
CA HIS A 405 17.80 -12.17 -22.26
C HIS A 405 18.06 -13.35 -21.31
N VAL A 406 17.39 -13.40 -20.15
CA VAL A 406 17.49 -14.53 -19.22
C VAL A 406 16.77 -15.77 -19.77
N ALA A 407 15.58 -15.60 -20.36
CA ALA A 407 14.79 -16.69 -20.91
C ALA A 407 15.52 -17.41 -22.06
N THR A 408 16.22 -16.64 -22.89
CA THR A 408 16.98 -17.17 -24.06
C THR A 408 18.42 -17.58 -23.73
N GLY A 409 18.86 -17.45 -22.48
CA GLY A 409 20.18 -17.89 -22.02
C GLY A 409 21.33 -16.96 -22.37
N HIS A 410 21.07 -15.71 -22.77
CA HIS A 410 22.10 -14.72 -23.02
C HIS A 410 22.77 -14.22 -21.72
N THR A 411 22.13 -14.39 -20.58
CA THR A 411 22.68 -14.06 -19.26
C THR A 411 22.39 -15.19 -18.28
N ALA A 412 23.38 -15.49 -17.40
CA ALA A 412 23.29 -16.60 -16.44
C ALA A 412 22.96 -16.19 -15.00
N GLN A 413 22.57 -14.94 -14.77
CA GLN A 413 22.38 -14.36 -13.44
C GLN A 413 21.14 -14.90 -12.70
N ALA A 414 20.14 -15.36 -13.44
CA ALA A 414 18.94 -15.97 -12.89
C ALA A 414 18.62 -17.27 -13.66
N PRO A 415 17.81 -18.17 -13.08
CA PRO A 415 17.33 -19.36 -13.79
C PRO A 415 16.52 -18.99 -15.03
N GLY A 416 16.73 -19.64 -16.17
CA GLY A 416 15.95 -19.39 -17.41
C GLY A 416 14.43 -19.51 -17.21
N ALA A 417 14.00 -20.39 -16.29
CA ALA A 417 12.59 -20.50 -15.90
C ALA A 417 12.03 -19.19 -15.31
N ALA A 418 12.83 -18.43 -14.54
CA ALA A 418 12.44 -17.11 -14.03
C ALA A 418 12.25 -16.12 -15.19
N GLY A 419 13.17 -16.13 -16.17
CA GLY A 419 13.06 -15.32 -17.38
C GLY A 419 11.77 -15.59 -18.16
N TRP A 420 11.43 -16.85 -18.42
CA TRP A 420 10.19 -17.22 -19.11
C TRP A 420 8.94 -16.85 -18.33
N LEU A 421 8.92 -17.06 -17.01
CA LEU A 421 7.78 -16.67 -16.15
C LEU A 421 7.52 -15.18 -16.23
N VAL A 422 8.57 -14.36 -16.08
CA VAL A 422 8.45 -12.90 -16.10
C VAL A 422 8.07 -12.39 -17.49
N LEU A 423 8.68 -12.93 -18.55
CA LEU A 423 8.40 -12.52 -19.94
C LEU A 423 6.93 -12.80 -20.31
N VAL A 424 6.47 -14.04 -20.11
CA VAL A 424 5.10 -14.43 -20.48
C VAL A 424 4.08 -13.67 -19.64
N ALA A 425 4.28 -13.60 -18.32
CA ALA A 425 3.38 -12.84 -17.45
C ALA A 425 3.38 -11.34 -17.78
N GLY A 426 4.55 -10.78 -18.10
CA GLY A 426 4.68 -9.38 -18.50
C GLY A 426 3.94 -9.07 -19.79
N LEU A 427 4.11 -9.88 -20.83
CA LEU A 427 3.39 -9.71 -22.11
C LEU A 427 1.87 -9.84 -21.94
N LEU A 428 1.40 -10.84 -21.17
CA LEU A 428 -0.03 -10.98 -20.87
C LEU A 428 -0.54 -9.76 -20.09
N THR A 429 0.25 -9.26 -19.14
CA THR A 429 -0.11 -8.08 -18.34
C THR A 429 -0.10 -6.81 -19.17
N ALA A 430 0.72 -6.69 -20.22
CA ALA A 430 0.68 -5.57 -21.16
C ALA A 430 -0.69 -5.48 -21.86
N LEU A 431 -1.20 -6.61 -22.37
CA LEU A 431 -2.55 -6.72 -22.94
C LEU A 431 -3.63 -6.31 -21.93
N LEU A 432 -3.59 -6.89 -20.71
CA LEU A 432 -4.57 -6.57 -19.67
C LEU A 432 -4.50 -5.10 -19.23
N THR A 433 -3.29 -4.53 -19.16
CA THR A 433 -3.08 -3.12 -18.80
C THR A 433 -3.76 -2.18 -19.79
N ALA A 434 -3.54 -2.39 -21.08
CA ALA A 434 -4.18 -1.58 -22.11
C ALA A 434 -5.70 -1.76 -22.11
N ALA A 435 -6.19 -2.98 -21.86
CA ALA A 435 -7.62 -3.25 -21.78
C ALA A 435 -8.28 -2.50 -20.61
N TYR A 436 -7.77 -2.59 -19.36
CA TYR A 436 -8.40 -1.89 -18.24
C TYR A 436 -8.18 -0.37 -18.31
N ALA A 437 -7.05 0.11 -18.85
CA ALA A 437 -6.82 1.54 -19.06
C ALA A 437 -7.81 2.15 -20.06
N THR A 438 -8.04 1.46 -21.18
CA THR A 438 -9.03 1.84 -22.17
C THR A 438 -10.45 1.79 -21.59
N ARG A 439 -10.80 0.72 -20.86
CA ARG A 439 -12.09 0.61 -20.16
C ARG A 439 -12.32 1.77 -19.21
N LEU A 440 -11.35 2.08 -18.35
CA LEU A 440 -11.44 3.19 -17.40
C LEU A 440 -11.68 4.52 -18.14
N TRP A 441 -10.90 4.80 -19.16
CA TRP A 441 -11.02 6.03 -19.94
C TRP A 441 -12.39 6.16 -20.63
N LEU A 442 -12.89 5.06 -21.22
CA LEU A 442 -14.19 5.05 -21.89
C LEU A 442 -15.35 5.27 -20.92
N LEU A 443 -15.34 4.59 -19.77
CA LEU A 443 -16.39 4.71 -18.76
C LEU A 443 -16.38 6.08 -18.08
N ALA A 444 -15.21 6.64 -17.81
CA ALA A 444 -15.11 7.95 -17.19
C ALA A 444 -15.47 9.11 -18.12
N PHE A 445 -15.07 9.07 -19.43
CA PHE A 445 -15.15 10.25 -20.29
C PHE A 445 -16.08 10.13 -21.49
N ARG A 446 -16.62 8.94 -21.77
CA ARG A 446 -17.54 8.68 -22.88
C ARG A 446 -18.94 8.31 -22.42
N GLY A 447 -19.25 8.65 -21.17
CA GLY A 447 -20.58 8.43 -20.61
C GLY A 447 -21.68 9.20 -21.36
N ARG A 448 -22.90 8.69 -21.22
CA ARG A 448 -24.12 9.27 -21.83
C ARG A 448 -25.22 9.25 -20.79
N GLY A 449 -25.84 10.40 -20.54
CA GLY A 449 -26.95 10.52 -19.58
C GLY A 449 -27.06 11.91 -18.98
N ALA A 450 -27.25 11.98 -17.66
CA ALA A 450 -27.39 13.25 -16.95
C ALA A 450 -26.13 14.12 -17.07
N GLU A 451 -26.29 15.43 -17.10
CA GLU A 451 -25.16 16.35 -17.04
C GLU A 451 -24.48 16.29 -15.68
N VAL A 452 -23.15 16.36 -15.69
CA VAL A 452 -22.35 16.49 -14.48
C VAL A 452 -22.62 17.85 -13.84
N PRO A 453 -22.84 17.92 -12.50
CA PRO A 453 -23.03 19.18 -11.79
C PRO A 453 -21.86 20.15 -11.98
N ASP A 454 -22.16 21.44 -11.99
CA ASP A 454 -21.12 22.47 -12.10
C ASP A 454 -20.65 22.88 -10.70
N HIS A 455 -19.52 22.33 -10.27
CA HIS A 455 -18.87 22.68 -9.00
C HIS A 455 -17.85 23.83 -9.12
N GLY A 456 -17.88 24.57 -10.25
CA GLY A 456 -16.97 25.67 -10.51
C GLY A 456 -15.59 25.22 -11.00
N ARG A 457 -14.64 26.18 -11.04
CA ARG A 457 -13.27 25.91 -11.50
C ARG A 457 -12.45 25.22 -10.44
N GLN A 458 -11.68 24.21 -10.86
CA GLN A 458 -10.74 23.53 -9.99
C GLN A 458 -9.65 24.50 -9.47
N PRO A 459 -9.19 24.33 -8.22
CA PRO A 459 -8.09 25.12 -7.68
C PRO A 459 -6.83 25.04 -8.55
N LEU A 460 -6.18 26.19 -8.78
CA LEU A 460 -4.97 26.26 -9.61
C LEU A 460 -3.86 25.34 -9.12
N THR A 461 -3.72 25.15 -7.79
CA THR A 461 -2.74 24.26 -7.19
C THR A 461 -2.93 22.81 -7.60
N MET A 462 -4.16 22.37 -7.84
CA MET A 462 -4.46 21.03 -8.35
C MET A 462 -4.10 20.93 -9.85
N THR A 463 -4.56 21.86 -10.67
CA THR A 463 -4.33 21.87 -12.12
C THR A 463 -2.84 21.93 -12.48
N VAL A 464 -2.07 22.83 -11.84
CA VAL A 464 -0.63 22.98 -12.09
C VAL A 464 0.13 21.68 -11.78
N VAL A 465 -0.19 21.02 -10.67
CA VAL A 465 0.45 19.76 -10.30
C VAL A 465 0.19 18.65 -11.34
N LEU A 466 -1.03 18.57 -11.89
CA LEU A 466 -1.32 17.60 -12.95
C LEU A 466 -0.41 17.80 -14.17
N TRP A 467 -0.24 19.05 -14.63
CA TRP A 467 0.62 19.34 -15.78
C TRP A 467 2.10 19.16 -15.47
N VAL A 468 2.56 19.49 -14.27
CA VAL A 468 3.95 19.22 -13.83
C VAL A 468 4.26 17.73 -13.88
N LEU A 469 3.33 16.86 -13.43
CA LEU A 469 3.49 15.41 -13.49
C LEU A 469 3.30 14.83 -14.89
N ALA A 470 2.55 15.50 -15.77
CA ALA A 470 2.36 15.06 -17.15
C ALA A 470 3.67 15.11 -17.96
N VAL A 471 4.54 16.08 -17.69
CA VAL A 471 5.83 16.23 -18.39
C VAL A 471 6.71 14.98 -18.25
N PRO A 472 7.08 14.52 -17.04
CA PRO A 472 7.89 13.29 -16.91
C PRO A 472 7.11 12.03 -17.34
N SER A 473 5.78 12.00 -17.18
CA SER A 473 4.95 10.88 -17.67
C SER A 473 5.05 10.71 -19.18
N LEU A 474 5.18 11.80 -19.91
CA LEU A 474 5.38 11.80 -21.36
C LEU A 474 6.83 11.51 -21.75
N ALA A 475 7.79 12.25 -21.19
CA ALA A 475 9.11 12.41 -21.80
C ALA A 475 10.24 11.69 -21.06
N PHE A 476 10.11 11.44 -19.75
CA PHE A 476 11.23 10.92 -18.92
C PHE A 476 11.87 9.66 -19.52
N GLY A 477 11.06 8.64 -19.84
CA GLY A 477 11.59 7.37 -20.36
C GLY A 477 12.39 7.54 -21.64
N GLY A 478 11.84 8.28 -22.62
CA GLY A 478 12.50 8.50 -23.92
C GLY A 478 13.74 9.38 -23.86
N LEU A 479 13.82 10.29 -22.90
CA LEU A 479 14.98 11.17 -22.72
C LEU A 479 16.13 10.52 -21.94
N THR A 480 15.82 9.57 -21.06
CA THR A 480 16.80 9.11 -20.05
C THR A 480 17.27 7.66 -20.22
N TYR A 481 16.61 6.81 -21.01
CA TYR A 481 16.96 5.38 -21.12
C TYR A 481 18.42 5.12 -21.52
N ARG A 482 19.07 6.04 -22.26
CA ARG A 482 20.47 5.94 -22.65
C ARG A 482 21.46 6.46 -21.62
N SER A 483 21.04 7.41 -20.76
CA SER A 483 21.92 8.05 -19.77
C SER A 483 21.84 7.37 -18.39
N LEU A 484 20.74 6.71 -18.07
CA LEU A 484 20.54 6.05 -16.78
C LEU A 484 21.43 4.84 -16.50
N PRO A 485 21.90 4.04 -17.50
CA PRO A 485 22.80 2.92 -17.22
C PRO A 485 24.01 3.29 -16.35
N GLY A 486 24.58 4.49 -16.55
CA GLY A 486 25.70 4.97 -15.75
C GLY A 486 25.37 5.26 -14.27
N TRP A 487 24.11 5.31 -13.90
CA TRP A 487 23.62 5.50 -12.52
C TRP A 487 23.30 4.19 -11.81
N PHE A 488 23.31 3.08 -12.55
CA PHE A 488 22.99 1.75 -12.08
C PHE A 488 24.19 0.80 -12.30
N ASP A 489 23.92 -0.40 -12.74
CA ASP A 489 24.95 -1.43 -12.95
C ASP A 489 25.60 -1.37 -14.36
N GLY A 490 25.36 -0.30 -15.10
CA GLY A 490 25.90 -0.13 -16.46
C GLY A 490 25.21 -0.97 -17.54
N ARG A 491 24.15 -1.70 -17.22
CA ARG A 491 23.41 -2.51 -18.18
C ARG A 491 22.60 -1.66 -19.13
N ASP A 492 22.53 -2.09 -20.38
CA ASP A 492 21.75 -1.40 -21.41
C ASP A 492 20.25 -1.51 -21.11
N LEU A 493 19.57 -0.37 -21.13
CA LEU A 493 18.12 -0.24 -20.97
C LEU A 493 17.39 -0.05 -22.31
N THR A 494 18.10 -0.25 -23.41
CA THR A 494 17.56 -0.06 -24.77
C THR A 494 16.47 -1.10 -25.05
N PRO A 495 15.28 -0.67 -25.51
CA PRO A 495 14.21 -1.58 -25.90
C PRO A 495 14.68 -2.55 -27.01
N THR A 496 14.41 -3.86 -26.86
CA THR A 496 14.66 -4.84 -27.93
C THR A 496 13.55 -4.76 -28.98
N LEU A 497 13.87 -5.05 -30.25
CA LEU A 497 12.89 -4.98 -31.33
C LEU A 497 11.76 -6.00 -31.12
N LEU A 498 12.09 -7.21 -30.66
CA LEU A 498 11.11 -8.29 -30.49
C LEU A 498 10.11 -7.95 -29.37
N THR A 499 10.58 -7.59 -28.18
CA THR A 499 9.68 -7.26 -27.06
C THR A 499 8.88 -6.00 -27.36
N SER A 500 9.47 -5.00 -28.04
CA SER A 500 8.76 -3.77 -28.43
C SER A 500 7.60 -4.03 -29.40
N ILE A 501 7.79 -4.89 -30.40
CA ILE A 501 6.71 -5.28 -31.32
C ILE A 501 5.65 -6.08 -30.58
N LEU A 502 6.03 -7.06 -29.76
CA LEU A 502 5.10 -7.91 -29.03
C LEU A 502 4.36 -7.11 -27.96
N GLY A 503 5.07 -6.33 -27.13
CA GLY A 503 4.49 -5.53 -26.03
C GLY A 503 3.52 -4.45 -26.56
N THR A 504 3.96 -3.67 -27.55
CA THR A 504 3.09 -2.66 -28.17
C THR A 504 1.92 -3.31 -28.92
N GLY A 505 2.17 -4.39 -29.67
CA GLY A 505 1.14 -5.12 -30.39
C GLY A 505 0.05 -5.66 -29.45
N LEU A 506 0.44 -6.30 -28.34
CA LEU A 506 -0.50 -6.79 -27.33
C LEU A 506 -1.23 -5.63 -26.62
N SER A 507 -0.56 -4.51 -26.36
CA SER A 507 -1.21 -3.32 -25.80
C SER A 507 -2.27 -2.75 -26.76
N VAL A 508 -1.98 -2.65 -28.04
CA VAL A 508 -2.96 -2.23 -29.05
C VAL A 508 -4.13 -3.21 -29.12
N VAL A 509 -3.87 -4.53 -29.14
CA VAL A 509 -4.91 -5.56 -29.14
C VAL A 509 -5.78 -5.45 -27.88
N GLY A 510 -5.19 -5.31 -26.69
CA GLY A 510 -5.92 -5.14 -25.44
C GLY A 510 -6.85 -3.92 -25.46
N GLY A 511 -6.35 -2.79 -25.94
CA GLY A 511 -7.15 -1.58 -26.11
C GLY A 511 -8.30 -1.75 -27.11
N LEU A 512 -8.06 -2.39 -28.26
CA LEU A 512 -9.09 -2.67 -29.27
C LEU A 512 -10.15 -3.65 -28.76
N LEU A 513 -9.77 -4.67 -28.01
CA LEU A 513 -10.72 -5.61 -27.38
C LEU A 513 -11.63 -4.89 -26.38
N ALA A 514 -11.07 -4.03 -25.52
CA ALA A 514 -11.87 -3.23 -24.59
C ALA A 514 -12.79 -2.24 -25.32
N TYR A 515 -12.32 -1.60 -26.38
CA TYR A 515 -13.13 -0.69 -27.19
C TYR A 515 -14.27 -1.43 -27.91
N GLY A 516 -14.01 -2.56 -28.54
CA GLY A 516 -15.02 -3.38 -29.19
C GLY A 516 -16.06 -3.93 -28.21
N ALA A 517 -15.61 -4.37 -27.03
CA ALA A 517 -16.51 -4.79 -25.96
C ALA A 517 -17.39 -3.63 -25.48
N TRP A 518 -16.83 -2.44 -25.30
CA TRP A 518 -17.57 -1.24 -24.91
C TRP A 518 -18.63 -0.84 -25.96
N GLN A 519 -18.29 -0.86 -27.24
CA GLN A 519 -19.27 -0.59 -28.31
C GLN A 519 -20.44 -1.58 -28.26
N ARG A 520 -20.15 -2.87 -28.09
CA ARG A 520 -21.17 -3.91 -28.01
C ARG A 520 -22.07 -3.77 -26.79
N THR A 521 -21.50 -3.55 -25.61
CA THR A 521 -22.25 -3.39 -24.35
C THR A 521 -23.07 -2.10 -24.35
N THR A 522 -22.55 -0.99 -24.88
CA THR A 522 -23.29 0.26 -25.02
C THR A 522 -24.48 0.10 -25.98
N ALA A 523 -24.31 -0.63 -27.09
CA ALA A 523 -25.41 -0.93 -28.03
C ALA A 523 -26.49 -1.82 -27.41
N LEU A 524 -26.10 -2.79 -26.55
CA LEU A 524 -27.04 -3.61 -25.79
C LEU A 524 -27.80 -2.80 -24.74
N ALA A 525 -27.11 -1.95 -23.98
CA ALA A 525 -27.72 -1.08 -22.97
C ALA A 525 -28.73 -0.09 -23.58
N ALA A 526 -28.49 0.39 -24.78
CA ALA A 526 -29.42 1.27 -25.51
C ALA A 526 -30.74 0.54 -25.91
N ARG A 527 -30.71 -0.78 -26.06
CA ARG A 527 -31.91 -1.60 -26.36
C ARG A 527 -32.75 -1.93 -25.12
N PHE A 528 -32.12 -1.91 -23.94
CA PHE A 528 -32.74 -2.18 -22.65
C PHE A 528 -32.48 -1.00 -21.70
N PRO A 529 -33.20 0.13 -21.85
CA PRO A 529 -32.99 1.29 -21.00
C PRO A 529 -33.28 0.88 -19.55
N LEU A 530 -32.23 0.79 -18.74
CA LEU A 530 -32.35 0.75 -17.29
C LEU A 530 -32.93 2.09 -16.87
N GLY A 531 -33.92 2.06 -15.99
CA GLY A 531 -34.63 3.24 -15.51
C GLY A 531 -33.67 4.39 -15.17
N ALA A 532 -34.11 5.61 -15.44
CA ALA A 532 -33.31 6.81 -15.26
C ALA A 532 -32.63 6.76 -13.89
N VAL A 533 -31.30 6.86 -13.90
CA VAL A 533 -30.54 7.11 -12.65
C VAL A 533 -31.15 8.34 -12.02
N ALA A 534 -31.64 8.24 -10.79
CA ALA A 534 -32.19 9.37 -10.08
C ALA A 534 -31.20 10.54 -10.17
N ALA A 535 -31.73 11.71 -10.55
CA ALA A 535 -30.92 12.92 -10.61
C ALA A 535 -30.11 13.05 -9.33
N HIS A 536 -28.85 13.47 -9.45
CA HIS A 536 -28.00 13.77 -8.32
C HIS A 536 -28.79 14.49 -7.22
N PRO A 537 -28.82 14.02 -5.99
CA PRO A 537 -29.16 14.91 -4.92
C PRO A 537 -28.14 16.05 -4.96
N GLU A 538 -28.61 17.29 -4.99
CA GLU A 538 -27.74 18.47 -4.93
C GLU A 538 -26.86 18.34 -3.71
N GLY A 539 -25.61 17.90 -3.91
CA GLY A 539 -24.62 17.80 -2.85
C GLY A 539 -24.25 19.20 -2.40
N ASP A 540 -24.34 19.47 -1.11
CA ASP A 540 -23.82 20.71 -0.52
C ASP A 540 -22.36 20.89 -0.94
N ALA A 541 -22.05 22.04 -1.52
CA ALA A 541 -20.73 22.38 -2.06
C ALA A 541 -19.58 22.44 -1.01
N GLY A 542 -19.81 21.98 0.20
CA GLY A 542 -18.87 21.94 1.32
C GLY A 542 -18.61 20.57 1.92
N LEU A 543 -19.15 19.49 1.36
CA LEU A 543 -18.91 18.15 1.91
C LEU A 543 -17.52 17.65 1.53
N VAL A 544 -16.78 17.17 2.53
CA VAL A 544 -15.51 16.43 2.35
C VAL A 544 -15.76 15.18 1.50
N GLU A 545 -14.77 14.76 0.70
CA GLU A 545 -14.86 13.60 -0.22
C GLU A 545 -15.53 12.36 0.41
N ALA A 546 -15.22 12.05 1.69
CA ALA A 546 -15.81 10.92 2.39
C ALA A 546 -17.29 11.12 2.72
N GLU A 547 -17.71 12.34 3.08
CA GLU A 547 -19.10 12.67 3.32
C GLU A 547 -19.87 12.73 2.01
N ALA A 548 -19.27 13.24 0.93
CA ALA A 548 -19.86 13.20 -0.41
C ALA A 548 -20.04 11.76 -0.88
N ILE A 549 -19.02 10.89 -0.72
CA ILE A 549 -19.09 9.48 -1.07
C ILE A 549 -20.10 8.75 -0.18
N ALA A 550 -20.07 8.95 1.14
CA ALA A 550 -21.01 8.33 2.08
C ALA A 550 -22.45 8.87 1.92
N GLY A 551 -22.63 10.14 1.59
CA GLY A 551 -23.92 10.72 1.29
C GLY A 551 -24.55 10.21 0.00
N HIS A 552 -23.71 9.81 -0.97
CA HIS A 552 -24.15 9.27 -2.27
C HIS A 552 -24.31 7.75 -2.26
N GLU A 553 -23.64 7.03 -1.39
CA GLU A 553 -23.71 5.58 -1.30
C GLU A 553 -25.14 5.06 -1.03
N PRO A 554 -25.99 5.67 -0.19
CA PRO A 554 -27.39 5.28 -0.06
C PRO A 554 -28.23 5.54 -1.32
N ALA A 555 -27.92 6.60 -2.08
CA ALA A 555 -28.64 6.94 -3.30
C ALA A 555 -28.19 6.12 -4.52
N TYR A 556 -26.91 5.74 -4.57
CA TYR A 556 -26.30 5.00 -5.66
C TYR A 556 -25.89 3.57 -5.29
N GLY A 557 -25.91 3.19 -4.01
CA GLY A 557 -25.43 1.90 -3.51
C GLY A 557 -26.10 0.71 -4.18
N ASP A 558 -27.39 0.73 -4.35
CA ASP A 558 -28.12 -0.34 -5.04
C ASP A 558 -27.85 -0.32 -6.55
N ILE A 559 -27.61 0.85 -7.14
CA ILE A 559 -27.31 1.03 -8.55
C ILE A 559 -25.85 0.66 -8.84
N ALA A 560 -24.91 1.03 -7.96
CA ALA A 560 -23.51 0.65 -8.07
C ALA A 560 -23.29 -0.86 -7.88
N ARG A 561 -24.12 -1.53 -7.10
CA ARG A 561 -24.12 -2.99 -6.93
C ARG A 561 -24.88 -3.75 -8.02
N ALA A 562 -25.78 -3.07 -8.73
CA ALA A 562 -26.47 -3.67 -9.86
C ALA A 562 -25.49 -3.93 -11.01
N PRO A 563 -25.58 -5.09 -11.68
CA PRO A 563 -24.74 -5.36 -12.83
C PRO A 563 -24.94 -4.28 -13.89
N ASP A 564 -23.88 -3.51 -14.20
CA ASP A 564 -23.92 -2.60 -15.34
C ASP A 564 -23.81 -3.42 -16.63
N PRO A 565 -24.88 -3.51 -17.44
CA PRO A 565 -24.84 -4.22 -18.71
C PRO A 565 -23.92 -3.53 -19.73
N ALA A 566 -23.57 -2.26 -19.50
CA ALA A 566 -22.65 -1.49 -20.33
C ALA A 566 -21.18 -1.67 -19.94
N ASP A 567 -20.85 -2.42 -18.88
CA ASP A 567 -19.46 -2.66 -18.48
C ASP A 567 -18.76 -3.65 -19.44
N PRO A 568 -17.77 -3.20 -20.24
CA PRO A 568 -17.02 -4.07 -21.14
C PRO A 568 -16.19 -5.14 -20.39
N GLY A 569 -15.80 -4.92 -19.12
CA GLY A 569 -15.04 -5.87 -18.31
C GLY A 569 -15.82 -7.17 -18.09
N ARG A 570 -17.15 -7.10 -17.94
CA ARG A 570 -18.01 -8.29 -17.80
C ARG A 570 -18.03 -9.13 -19.07
N LEU A 571 -18.09 -8.48 -20.24
CA LEU A 571 -18.07 -9.19 -21.51
C LEU A 571 -16.72 -9.86 -21.76
N LEU A 572 -15.61 -9.18 -21.44
CA LEU A 572 -14.26 -9.69 -21.67
C LEU A 572 -13.90 -10.85 -20.73
N LEU A 573 -14.29 -10.77 -19.47
CA LEU A 573 -13.93 -11.78 -18.46
C LEU A 573 -14.97 -12.89 -18.31
N GLY A 574 -16.21 -12.70 -18.78
CA GLY A 574 -17.27 -13.68 -18.62
C GLY A 574 -17.45 -14.16 -17.17
N PRO A 575 -17.50 -15.49 -16.93
CA PRO A 575 -17.65 -16.04 -15.55
C PRO A 575 -16.51 -15.66 -14.61
N LEU A 576 -15.29 -15.40 -15.13
CA LEU A 576 -14.14 -15.03 -14.34
C LEU A 576 -14.32 -13.65 -13.69
N HIS A 577 -15.17 -12.78 -14.26
CA HIS A 577 -15.40 -11.43 -13.74
C HIS A 577 -15.76 -11.42 -12.25
N ARG A 578 -16.65 -12.31 -11.80
CA ARG A 578 -17.07 -12.38 -10.39
C ARG A 578 -15.90 -12.68 -9.45
N HIS A 579 -15.02 -13.59 -9.83
CA HIS A 579 -13.86 -13.95 -9.02
C HIS A 579 -12.79 -12.85 -9.04
N ALA A 580 -12.54 -12.24 -10.18
CA ALA A 580 -11.60 -11.13 -10.33
C ALA A 580 -12.09 -9.88 -9.57
N ALA A 581 -13.37 -9.55 -9.61
CA ALA A 581 -13.97 -8.46 -8.85
C ALA A 581 -13.84 -8.67 -7.33
N ALA A 582 -13.96 -9.92 -6.86
CA ALA A 582 -13.75 -10.30 -5.46
C ALA A 582 -12.26 -10.50 -5.08
N GLY A 583 -11.31 -10.04 -5.90
CA GLY A 583 -9.86 -10.22 -5.64
C GLY A 583 -9.46 -11.68 -5.47
N PHE A 584 -10.08 -12.58 -6.26
CA PHE A 584 -9.89 -14.03 -6.20
C PHE A 584 -10.13 -14.65 -4.81
N HIS A 585 -10.99 -14.02 -4.01
CA HIS A 585 -11.41 -14.48 -2.68
C HIS A 585 -10.27 -14.62 -1.64
N LEU A 586 -9.13 -13.97 -1.85
CA LEU A 586 -7.99 -14.03 -0.92
C LEU A 586 -8.35 -13.50 0.48
N ASP A 587 -9.25 -12.51 0.58
CA ASP A 587 -9.74 -12.02 1.87
C ASP A 587 -10.53 -13.10 2.65
N ALA A 588 -11.23 -13.99 1.97
CA ALA A 588 -11.89 -15.14 2.61
C ALA A 588 -10.85 -16.13 3.18
N VAL A 589 -9.73 -16.32 2.45
CA VAL A 589 -8.60 -17.15 2.93
C VAL A 589 -7.97 -16.50 4.17
N TYR A 590 -7.70 -15.19 4.15
CA TYR A 590 -7.17 -14.49 5.33
C TYR A 590 -8.13 -14.56 6.53
N SER A 591 -9.42 -14.37 6.26
CA SER A 591 -10.43 -14.51 7.31
C SER A 591 -10.42 -15.90 7.94
N ALA A 592 -10.33 -16.95 7.11
CA ALA A 592 -10.33 -18.33 7.61
C ALA A 592 -9.05 -18.67 8.38
N LEU A 593 -7.87 -18.21 7.91
CA LEU A 593 -6.58 -18.60 8.48
C LEU A 593 -6.16 -17.74 9.70
N PHE A 594 -6.52 -16.46 9.72
CA PHE A 594 -6.03 -15.52 10.74
C PHE A 594 -7.15 -14.92 11.58
N VAL A 595 -8.22 -14.38 10.97
CA VAL A 595 -9.22 -13.60 11.70
C VAL A 595 -10.12 -14.50 12.55
N ARG A 596 -10.72 -15.52 11.95
CA ARG A 596 -11.65 -16.44 12.65
C ARG A 596 -11.02 -17.20 13.82
N PRO A 597 -9.78 -17.75 13.72
CA PRO A 597 -9.14 -18.40 14.85
C PRO A 597 -8.89 -17.45 16.04
N VAL A 598 -8.46 -16.21 15.76
CA VAL A 598 -8.26 -15.19 16.81
C VAL A 598 -9.60 -14.81 17.46
N GLN A 599 -10.65 -14.61 16.68
CA GLN A 599 -11.99 -14.31 17.20
C GLN A 599 -12.56 -15.48 18.02
N ALA A 600 -12.34 -16.72 17.57
CA ALA A 600 -12.73 -17.92 18.32
C ALA A 600 -11.98 -18.00 19.66
N GLY A 601 -10.66 -17.77 19.65
CA GLY A 601 -9.84 -17.68 20.87
C GLY A 601 -10.32 -16.59 21.81
N ALA A 602 -10.58 -15.39 21.31
CA ALA A 602 -11.12 -14.29 22.11
C ALA A 602 -12.51 -14.59 22.69
N SER A 603 -13.36 -15.31 21.96
CA SER A 603 -14.66 -15.75 22.41
C SER A 603 -14.54 -16.82 23.51
N LEU A 604 -13.59 -17.74 23.38
CA LEU A 604 -13.28 -18.75 24.40
C LEU A 604 -12.78 -18.08 25.70
N VAL A 605 -11.84 -17.14 25.59
CA VAL A 605 -11.34 -16.39 26.75
C VAL A 605 -12.49 -15.65 27.44
N ARG A 606 -13.36 -14.99 26.68
CA ARG A 606 -14.53 -14.29 27.21
C ARG A 606 -15.51 -15.24 27.90
N PHE A 607 -15.72 -16.43 27.33
CA PHE A 607 -16.54 -17.46 27.94
C PHE A 607 -15.92 -17.94 29.26
N LEU A 608 -14.63 -18.27 29.27
CA LEU A 608 -13.93 -18.70 30.48
C LEU A 608 -13.96 -17.63 31.59
N ASP A 609 -13.78 -16.36 31.23
CA ASP A 609 -13.86 -15.26 32.18
C ASP A 609 -15.25 -15.12 32.81
N ARG A 610 -16.31 -15.09 31.99
CA ARG A 610 -17.68 -14.88 32.45
C ARG A 610 -18.30 -16.08 33.14
N GLU A 611 -18.15 -17.28 32.55
CA GLU A 611 -18.89 -18.47 32.98
C GLU A 611 -18.08 -19.29 34.01
N VAL A 612 -16.76 -19.22 33.99
CA VAL A 612 -15.91 -19.98 34.90
C VAL A 612 -15.40 -19.07 36.02
N VAL A 613 -14.59 -18.07 35.70
CA VAL A 613 -13.94 -17.20 36.71
C VAL A 613 -14.97 -16.43 37.54
N ASP A 614 -15.90 -15.74 36.87
CA ASP A 614 -16.98 -14.98 37.54
C ASP A 614 -17.88 -15.87 38.41
N THR A 615 -18.12 -17.12 37.97
CA THR A 615 -18.91 -18.06 38.76
C THR A 615 -18.20 -18.44 40.06
N TYR A 616 -16.88 -18.70 40.03
CA TYR A 616 -16.09 -18.90 41.25
C TYR A 616 -16.08 -17.69 42.16
N VAL A 617 -15.88 -16.50 41.59
CA VAL A 617 -15.86 -15.24 42.37
C VAL A 617 -17.22 -14.99 43.02
N ARG A 618 -18.32 -15.18 42.29
CA ARG A 618 -19.70 -15.02 42.81
C ARG A 618 -20.00 -16.10 43.85
N GLY A 619 -19.57 -17.35 43.64
CA GLY A 619 -19.72 -18.44 44.57
C GLY A 619 -18.97 -18.18 45.89
N ALA A 620 -17.71 -17.77 45.78
CA ALA A 620 -16.92 -17.38 46.95
C ALA A 620 -17.53 -16.19 47.73
N ALA A 621 -18.10 -15.21 47.01
CA ALA A 621 -18.81 -14.08 47.65
C ALA A 621 -20.19 -14.46 48.21
N ALA A 622 -20.83 -15.47 47.66
CA ALA A 622 -22.12 -15.97 48.15
C ALA A 622 -22.00 -16.77 49.45
N LEU A 623 -20.90 -17.55 49.59
CA LEU A 623 -20.69 -18.38 50.78
C LEU A 623 -20.70 -17.61 52.11
N PRO A 624 -19.96 -16.49 52.30
CA PRO A 624 -20.05 -15.67 53.51
C PRO A 624 -21.45 -15.08 53.74
N ARG A 625 -22.18 -14.72 52.67
CA ARG A 625 -23.54 -14.20 52.76
C ARG A 625 -24.52 -15.28 53.25
N LEU A 626 -24.42 -16.51 52.74
CA LEU A 626 -25.21 -17.65 53.18
C LEU A 626 -24.90 -18.02 54.63
N LEU A 627 -23.61 -18.08 55.01
CA LEU A 627 -23.18 -18.32 56.38
C LEU A 627 -23.70 -17.21 57.31
N GLY A 628 -23.55 -15.95 56.93
CA GLY A 628 -24.07 -14.82 57.70
C GLY A 628 -25.61 -14.82 57.80
N ALA A 629 -26.34 -15.28 56.79
CA ALA A 629 -27.78 -15.47 56.87
C ALA A 629 -28.18 -16.63 57.77
N ALA A 630 -27.39 -17.74 57.75
CA ALA A 630 -27.64 -18.88 58.62
C ALA A 630 -27.35 -18.50 60.12
N VAL A 631 -26.27 -17.79 60.37
CA VAL A 631 -25.95 -17.27 61.73
C VAL A 631 -27.02 -16.32 62.20
N ARG A 632 -27.51 -15.37 61.36
CA ARG A 632 -28.61 -14.47 61.73
C ARG A 632 -29.90 -15.20 62.01
N ARG A 633 -30.20 -16.30 61.33
CA ARG A 633 -31.41 -17.13 61.62
C ARG A 633 -31.25 -17.92 62.91
N ALA A 634 -30.04 -18.37 63.19
CA ALA A 634 -29.70 -19.04 64.44
C ALA A 634 -29.73 -18.08 65.65
N GLN A 635 -29.39 -16.82 65.46
CA GLN A 635 -29.43 -15.76 66.47
C GLN A 635 -30.86 -15.16 66.53
N THR A 636 -31.79 -15.92 67.08
CA THR A 636 -33.21 -15.51 67.20
C THR A 636 -33.46 -14.43 68.27
N GLY A 637 -32.47 -14.13 69.11
CA GLY A 637 -32.64 -13.22 70.27
C GLY A 637 -33.50 -13.78 71.39
N ASN A 638 -34.03 -14.98 71.23
CA ASN A 638 -34.89 -15.63 72.23
C ASN A 638 -34.09 -16.58 73.10
N VAL A 639 -33.98 -16.23 74.37
CA VAL A 639 -33.19 -17.02 75.37
C VAL A 639 -33.67 -18.47 75.47
N GLN A 640 -34.97 -18.72 75.36
CA GLN A 640 -35.52 -20.09 75.37
C GLN A 640 -35.01 -20.95 74.22
N THR A 641 -34.90 -20.37 73.00
CA THR A 641 -34.35 -21.07 71.84
C THR A 641 -32.88 -21.46 72.05
N TYR A 642 -32.10 -20.59 72.65
CA TYR A 642 -30.67 -20.88 72.94
C TYR A 642 -30.53 -21.96 74.03
N VAL A 643 -31.30 -21.88 75.08
CA VAL A 643 -31.30 -22.91 76.13
C VAL A 643 -31.75 -24.26 75.59
N SER A 644 -32.82 -24.29 74.77
CA SER A 644 -33.27 -25.52 74.11
C SER A 644 -32.25 -26.09 73.17
N ALA A 645 -31.55 -25.25 72.40
CA ALA A 645 -30.48 -25.69 71.51
C ALA A 645 -29.25 -26.23 72.27
N LEU A 646 -28.93 -25.57 73.38
CA LEU A 646 -27.85 -26.03 74.28
C LEU A 646 -28.18 -27.41 74.89
N LEU A 647 -29.40 -27.57 75.41
CA LEU A 647 -29.91 -28.83 75.91
C LEU A 647 -29.93 -29.95 74.88
N ALA A 648 -30.42 -29.65 73.67
CA ALA A 648 -30.40 -30.60 72.57
C ALA A 648 -28.98 -31.00 72.17
N GLY A 649 -28.04 -30.03 72.10
CA GLY A 649 -26.64 -30.26 71.82
C GLY A 649 -25.96 -31.13 72.91
N THR A 650 -26.31 -30.88 74.14
CA THR A 650 -25.76 -31.70 75.30
C THR A 650 -26.30 -33.12 75.21
N VAL A 651 -27.57 -33.32 74.87
CA VAL A 651 -28.14 -34.66 74.68
C VAL A 651 -27.46 -35.38 73.50
N VAL A 652 -27.28 -34.71 72.38
CA VAL A 652 -26.61 -35.29 71.20
C VAL A 652 -25.18 -35.66 71.57
N LEU A 653 -24.47 -34.79 72.30
CA LEU A 653 -23.10 -35.07 72.70
C LEU A 653 -23.01 -36.24 73.68
N ALA A 654 -23.95 -36.33 74.62
CA ALA A 654 -24.05 -37.44 75.55
C ALA A 654 -24.34 -38.76 74.83
N VAL A 655 -25.27 -38.76 73.90
CA VAL A 655 -25.57 -39.91 73.02
C VAL A 655 -24.36 -40.31 72.18
N ALA A 656 -23.67 -39.34 71.58
CA ALA A 656 -22.48 -39.62 70.79
C ALA A 656 -21.33 -40.24 71.68
N VAL A 657 -21.13 -39.70 72.86
CA VAL A 657 -20.17 -40.26 73.84
C VAL A 657 -20.56 -41.66 74.26
N LEU A 658 -21.87 -41.89 74.48
CA LEU A 658 -22.38 -43.19 74.83
C LEU A 658 -22.18 -44.23 73.71
N LEU A 659 -22.49 -43.83 72.47
CA LEU A 659 -22.24 -44.68 71.31
C LEU A 659 -20.80 -45.01 71.08
N VAL A 660 -19.91 -44.01 71.25
CA VAL A 660 -18.45 -44.27 71.18
C VAL A 660 -17.98 -45.14 72.36
N ALA A 661 -18.50 -44.96 73.55
CA ALA A 661 -18.09 -45.71 74.77
C ALA A 661 -18.63 -47.18 74.76
N THR A 662 -19.76 -47.40 74.06
CA THR A 662 -20.36 -48.77 73.95
C THR A 662 -19.95 -49.51 72.66
N GLY A 663 -19.14 -48.89 71.78
CA GLY A 663 -18.63 -49.50 70.57
C GLY A 663 -19.72 -49.76 69.56
N ALA A 664 -20.84 -49.06 69.60
CA ALA A 664 -21.96 -49.12 68.66
C ALA A 664 -21.86 -48.09 67.53
#